data_2a773fae2327d6acbe36d370921b8e77
#
_entry.id   2a773fae2327d6acbe36d370921b8e77
#
_cell.length_a   1.000
_cell.length_b   1.000
_cell.length_c   1.000
_cell.angle_alpha   90.00
_cell.angle_beta   90.00
_cell.angle_gamma   90.00
#
_symmetry.space_group_name_H-M   'P 1'
#
loop_
_entity.id
_entity.type
_entity.pdbx_description
1 polymer ?
#
loop_
_entity_poly.entity_id
_entity_poly.type
_entity_poly.pdbx_seq_one_letter_code
_entity_poly.pdbx_strand_id
1 'polypeptide(L)'
;MAETPPPIRSMSIYYDNSVARSTVLDRKALFEDFEVIKIIMRDERIRFNPAELPIASKVKVVYYATWKEVYLLVSKDYNMKYVHKMFDKDADVLIRFEHDFNDDVFLNIVLLYEVKQRNEILGINDSVTNNGYYYITTRKKNEYQTLKFKFKDRKLFPEVNTFTRYKLLSPKEREKPGAKRFFAPGAVAMHRVDAAAFENQEELFVLLRAKHLVGDSKNTMSMFNTSTFEKTQNSKIYYLLKVFDILRSSKYLQNFNFSSYEAEDFDAKLVAAAVEELFKTWLQNHTINVAYAGGDLGKQGIDEFLAKRGCKHTHSRYIETGAYNLVVLNSTERSDPPSEDDKIKDSNLQSGEVVQHIGIEHLTVEAAVEAALKQLMIKSEIKTRQIVSFPKEFTSGEGYSFFIATESEDEYDPAFVYHKLCLNANLAITDIQINIREDDCDWENISQLSPDHIGAIVDSKGNALILKDSERVVLPDCLNLSEYISALEDRRKTNITGNDLCETMQRVVDEEKNRNKKEELQKNFDELRQNVAGIDWDSEQEFQLSDIYNILKKYTTLSRRTREMLNIFYRPKESGMVAKYYPTFKNIHVNDTEYMVAPDTEMMQTMAGFIRIKDIDVMGTNFFAQLTPMLASTVVRNKQLTVAPFPFKYLREAIENPSLTK
;
A
#
# COMPACT_ATOMS: atom_id res chain seq x y z
N MET A 1 -19.32 32.86 20.30
CA MET A 1 -18.74 31.75 19.54
C MET A 1 -17.25 31.84 19.77
N ALA A 2 -16.63 30.82 20.36
CA ALA A 2 -15.18 30.80 20.49
C ALA A 2 -14.63 30.63 19.07
N GLU A 3 -13.75 31.52 18.64
CA GLU A 3 -13.05 31.40 17.37
C GLU A 3 -12.30 30.09 17.41
N THR A 4 -12.62 29.20 16.47
CA THR A 4 -11.85 27.96 16.28
C THR A 4 -10.42 28.37 15.94
N PRO A 5 -9.41 27.89 16.69
CA PRO A 5 -8.04 28.28 16.38
C PRO A 5 -7.74 27.86 14.95
N PRO A 6 -7.06 28.72 14.17
CA PRO A 6 -6.69 28.36 12.81
C PRO A 6 -5.88 27.06 12.83
N PRO A 7 -6.06 26.19 11.84
CA PRO A 7 -5.30 24.94 11.77
C PRO A 7 -3.81 25.25 11.79
N ILE A 8 -3.08 24.52 12.63
CA ILE A 8 -1.63 24.69 12.74
C ILE A 8 -1.04 24.28 11.38
N ARG A 9 -0.47 25.23 10.68
CA ARG A 9 0.27 25.01 9.44
C ARG A 9 1.76 25.00 9.79
N SER A 10 2.44 23.97 9.37
CA SER A 10 3.90 23.83 9.48
C SER A 10 4.46 23.39 8.15
N MET A 11 5.76 23.61 7.95
CA MET A 11 6.46 23.06 6.78
C MET A 11 7.08 21.72 7.15
N SER A 12 6.89 20.74 6.29
CA SER A 12 7.47 19.39 6.41
C SER A 12 8.26 19.04 5.16
N ILE A 13 9.32 18.25 5.33
CA ILE A 13 10.05 17.64 4.23
C ILE A 13 9.55 16.22 4.04
N TYR A 14 9.20 15.85 2.83
CA TYR A 14 8.89 14.49 2.45
C TYR A 14 9.73 14.05 1.24
N TYR A 15 9.84 12.75 1.06
CA TYR A 15 10.64 12.13 0.02
C TYR A 15 9.74 11.30 -0.88
N ASP A 16 10.05 11.24 -2.16
CA ASP A 16 9.39 10.34 -3.10
C ASP A 16 10.36 9.34 -3.74
N ASN A 17 9.82 8.41 -4.51
CA ASN A 17 10.59 7.37 -5.17
C ASN A 17 11.34 7.83 -6.44
N SER A 18 11.35 9.11 -6.76
CA SER A 18 12.11 9.65 -7.89
C SER A 18 13.58 9.79 -7.53
N VAL A 19 14.46 9.50 -8.47
CA VAL A 19 15.90 9.74 -8.32
C VAL A 19 16.15 11.24 -8.30
N ALA A 20 16.84 11.73 -7.27
CA ALA A 20 17.14 13.15 -7.12
C ALA A 20 17.89 13.70 -8.34
N ARG A 21 17.62 14.97 -8.69
CA ARG A 21 18.29 15.64 -9.81
C ARG A 21 19.79 15.80 -9.61
N SER A 22 20.25 15.82 -8.36
CA SER A 22 21.67 15.85 -7.99
C SER A 22 22.41 14.55 -8.23
N THR A 23 21.70 13.44 -8.48
CA THR A 23 22.30 12.14 -8.81
C THR A 23 22.89 12.19 -10.21
N VAL A 24 24.20 11.95 -10.30
CA VAL A 24 24.92 11.85 -11.58
C VAL A 24 24.97 10.40 -12.04
N LEU A 25 24.46 10.13 -13.25
CA LEU A 25 24.55 8.83 -13.90
C LEU A 25 25.88 8.73 -14.65
N ASP A 26 26.87 8.09 -14.04
CA ASP A 26 28.23 8.01 -14.61
C ASP A 26 28.34 6.90 -15.65
N ARG A 27 27.82 7.20 -16.85
CA ARG A 27 27.88 6.30 -18.01
C ARG A 27 29.30 6.00 -18.42
N LYS A 28 30.21 6.97 -18.27
CA LYS A 28 31.61 6.78 -18.62
C LYS A 28 32.28 5.71 -17.75
N ALA A 29 32.08 5.78 -16.44
CA ALA A 29 32.57 4.76 -15.52
C ALA A 29 32.01 3.37 -15.85
N LEU A 30 30.72 3.28 -16.24
CA LEU A 30 30.12 2.01 -16.64
C LEU A 30 30.80 1.44 -17.90
N PHE A 31 31.03 2.29 -18.92
CA PHE A 31 31.70 1.89 -20.17
C PHE A 31 33.20 1.69 -20.03
N GLU A 32 33.85 2.16 -18.98
CA GLU A 32 35.21 1.81 -18.65
C GLU A 32 35.33 0.34 -18.24
N ASP A 33 34.36 -0.20 -17.51
CA ASP A 33 34.38 -1.57 -17.00
C ASP A 33 33.71 -2.59 -17.93
N PHE A 34 32.64 -2.17 -18.63
CA PHE A 34 31.74 -3.07 -19.36
C PHE A 34 31.42 -2.57 -20.75
N GLU A 35 30.78 -3.46 -21.50
CA GLU A 35 30.10 -3.10 -22.72
C GLU A 35 28.62 -3.46 -22.61
N VAL A 36 27.75 -2.70 -23.27
CA VAL A 36 26.32 -2.95 -23.33
C VAL A 36 25.95 -3.40 -24.74
N ILE A 37 25.31 -4.57 -24.82
CA ILE A 37 24.81 -5.14 -26.06
C ILE A 37 23.30 -5.02 -26.04
N LYS A 38 22.71 -4.41 -27.05
CA LYS A 38 21.27 -4.37 -27.29
C LYS A 38 20.89 -5.46 -28.26
N ILE A 39 19.90 -6.27 -27.89
CA ILE A 39 19.28 -7.30 -28.72
C ILE A 39 17.85 -6.86 -28.98
N ILE A 40 17.47 -6.76 -30.24
CA ILE A 40 16.12 -6.40 -30.67
C ILE A 40 15.52 -7.60 -31.39
N MET A 41 14.42 -8.12 -30.85
CA MET A 41 13.64 -9.22 -31.42
C MET A 41 12.45 -8.65 -32.21
N ARG A 42 12.33 -9.02 -33.48
CA ARG A 42 11.23 -8.55 -34.36
C ARG A 42 10.00 -9.43 -34.30
N ASP A 43 10.16 -10.71 -33.89
CA ASP A 43 9.08 -11.68 -33.81
C ASP A 43 8.83 -12.08 -32.33
N GLU A 44 7.59 -12.09 -31.90
CA GLU A 44 7.14 -12.48 -30.55
C GLU A 44 7.41 -13.96 -30.22
N ARG A 45 7.58 -14.80 -31.23
CA ARG A 45 7.85 -16.24 -31.08
C ARG A 45 9.31 -16.52 -30.71
N ILE A 46 10.19 -15.55 -30.94
CA ILE A 46 11.61 -15.70 -30.57
C ILE A 46 11.74 -15.63 -29.06
N ARG A 47 12.22 -16.73 -28.48
CA ARG A 47 12.54 -16.81 -27.04
C ARG A 47 14.03 -16.64 -26.86
N PHE A 48 14.42 -15.51 -26.28
CA PHE A 48 15.80 -15.29 -25.90
C PHE A 48 16.10 -15.99 -24.56
N ASN A 49 17.07 -16.91 -24.59
CA ASN A 49 17.59 -17.57 -23.37
C ASN A 49 19.06 -17.18 -23.15
N PRO A 50 19.35 -16.27 -22.23
CA PRO A 50 20.71 -15.83 -21.97
C PRO A 50 21.66 -16.95 -21.53
N ALA A 51 21.18 -18.03 -20.93
CA ALA A 51 21.98 -19.15 -20.49
C ALA A 51 22.57 -19.98 -21.68
N GLU A 52 21.93 -19.88 -22.85
CA GLU A 52 22.39 -20.54 -24.08
C GLU A 52 23.45 -19.71 -24.84
N LEU A 53 23.72 -18.49 -24.39
CA LEU A 53 24.76 -17.66 -25.00
C LEU A 53 26.13 -18.30 -24.80
N PRO A 54 26.95 -18.42 -25.85
CA PRO A 54 28.34 -18.87 -25.74
C PRO A 54 29.20 -18.01 -24.82
N ILE A 55 28.74 -16.77 -24.54
CA ILE A 55 29.36 -15.82 -23.64
C ILE A 55 28.64 -15.72 -22.29
N ALA A 56 27.80 -16.69 -21.94
CA ALA A 56 26.97 -16.62 -20.70
C ALA A 56 27.82 -16.35 -19.44
N SER A 57 29.04 -16.88 -19.35
CA SER A 57 29.99 -16.63 -18.25
C SER A 57 30.50 -15.18 -18.17
N LYS A 58 30.39 -14.42 -19.28
CA LYS A 58 30.83 -13.02 -19.38
C LYS A 58 29.67 -12.05 -19.20
N VAL A 59 28.43 -12.54 -19.27
CA VAL A 59 27.21 -11.73 -19.04
C VAL A 59 27.07 -11.47 -17.54
N LYS A 60 27.08 -10.21 -17.17
CA LYS A 60 26.91 -9.76 -15.78
C LYS A 60 25.45 -9.48 -15.46
N VAL A 61 24.72 -8.89 -16.41
CA VAL A 61 23.32 -8.52 -16.29
C VAL A 61 22.58 -8.80 -17.58
N VAL A 62 21.33 -9.24 -17.45
CA VAL A 62 20.34 -9.28 -18.53
C VAL A 62 19.15 -8.43 -18.12
N TYR A 63 18.86 -7.40 -18.86
CA TYR A 63 17.72 -6.53 -18.61
C TYR A 63 16.74 -6.52 -19.78
N TYR A 64 15.51 -6.94 -19.54
CA TYR A 64 14.43 -6.88 -20.52
C TYR A 64 13.68 -5.54 -20.36
N ALA A 65 13.98 -4.57 -21.22
CA ALA A 65 13.26 -3.30 -21.24
C ALA A 65 11.81 -3.51 -21.71
N THR A 66 11.66 -4.30 -22.80
CA THR A 66 10.37 -4.78 -23.32
C THR A 66 10.52 -6.26 -23.72
N TRP A 67 9.46 -6.87 -24.24
CA TRP A 67 9.59 -8.22 -24.81
C TRP A 67 10.45 -8.22 -26.11
N LYS A 68 10.57 -7.05 -26.78
CA LYS A 68 11.36 -6.88 -28.02
C LYS A 68 12.79 -6.49 -27.74
N GLU A 69 13.08 -5.85 -26.62
CA GLU A 69 14.38 -5.23 -26.34
C GLU A 69 15.02 -5.78 -25.09
N VAL A 70 16.18 -6.37 -25.26
CA VAL A 70 17.01 -6.92 -24.19
C VAL A 70 18.37 -6.25 -24.20
N TYR A 71 18.85 -5.88 -23.03
CA TYR A 71 20.17 -5.31 -22.84
C TYR A 71 21.03 -6.28 -22.02
N LEU A 72 22.24 -6.54 -22.51
CA LEU A 72 23.24 -7.34 -21.82
C LEU A 72 24.37 -6.44 -21.36
N LEU A 73 24.72 -6.50 -20.07
CA LEU A 73 25.96 -5.95 -19.57
C LEU A 73 27.01 -7.05 -19.60
N VAL A 74 28.11 -6.86 -20.33
CA VAL A 74 29.12 -7.89 -20.54
C VAL A 74 30.51 -7.36 -20.21
N SER A 75 31.40 -8.26 -19.72
CA SER A 75 32.83 -7.93 -19.51
C SER A 75 33.50 -7.65 -20.84
N LYS A 76 34.48 -6.75 -20.87
CA LYS A 76 35.20 -6.37 -22.09
C LYS A 76 36.05 -7.49 -22.75
N ASP A 77 36.33 -8.55 -22.02
CA ASP A 77 37.14 -9.68 -22.45
C ASP A 77 36.35 -10.75 -23.22
N TYR A 78 35.33 -10.38 -23.96
CA TYR A 78 34.50 -11.31 -24.76
C TYR A 78 34.71 -11.08 -26.26
N ASN A 79 34.30 -12.08 -27.07
CA ASN A 79 34.36 -11.99 -28.52
C ASN A 79 32.95 -11.89 -29.13
N MET A 80 32.62 -10.76 -29.73
CA MET A 80 31.34 -10.50 -30.40
C MET A 80 30.96 -11.52 -31.47
N LYS A 81 31.93 -12.15 -32.12
CA LYS A 81 31.61 -13.20 -33.10
C LYS A 81 30.79 -14.34 -32.50
N TYR A 82 30.94 -14.64 -31.22
CA TYR A 82 30.14 -15.67 -30.55
C TYR A 82 28.69 -15.23 -30.32
N VAL A 83 28.47 -13.94 -30.10
CA VAL A 83 27.12 -13.42 -29.96
C VAL A 83 26.38 -13.45 -31.29
N HIS A 84 27.02 -12.96 -32.34
CA HIS A 84 26.45 -12.99 -33.70
C HIS A 84 26.18 -14.41 -34.16
N LYS A 85 27.11 -15.35 -33.96
CA LYS A 85 26.97 -16.74 -34.42
C LYS A 85 25.72 -17.44 -33.83
N MET A 86 25.25 -17.05 -32.66
CA MET A 86 24.05 -17.61 -32.05
C MET A 86 22.78 -17.23 -32.81
N PHE A 87 22.78 -16.04 -33.42
CA PHE A 87 21.63 -15.49 -34.14
C PHE A 87 21.82 -15.40 -35.64
N ASP A 88 22.96 -15.92 -36.16
CA ASP A 88 23.27 -15.88 -37.60
C ASP A 88 22.24 -16.56 -38.51
N LYS A 89 21.33 -17.35 -37.93
CA LYS A 89 20.25 -18.01 -38.65
C LYS A 89 18.90 -17.32 -38.52
N ASP A 90 18.81 -16.24 -37.75
CA ASP A 90 17.57 -15.60 -37.38
C ASP A 90 17.58 -14.15 -37.86
N ALA A 91 17.05 -13.93 -39.07
CA ALA A 91 16.97 -12.60 -39.74
C ALA A 91 16.12 -11.60 -38.89
N ASP A 92 15.37 -12.10 -37.91
CA ASP A 92 14.49 -11.31 -37.05
C ASP A 92 15.13 -10.82 -35.74
N VAL A 93 16.44 -11.06 -35.56
CA VAL A 93 17.20 -10.58 -34.41
C VAL A 93 18.29 -9.60 -34.84
N LEU A 94 18.22 -8.39 -34.31
CA LEU A 94 19.26 -7.37 -34.49
C LEU A 94 20.09 -7.25 -33.21
N ILE A 95 21.41 -7.36 -33.35
CA ILE A 95 22.37 -7.23 -32.24
C ILE A 95 23.31 -6.07 -32.53
N ARG A 96 23.47 -5.18 -31.57
CA ARG A 96 24.39 -4.05 -31.68
C ARG A 96 24.98 -3.66 -30.31
N PHE A 97 26.16 -3.04 -30.36
CA PHE A 97 26.63 -2.27 -29.23
C PHE A 97 25.75 -1.05 -29.04
N GLU A 98 25.44 -0.75 -27.80
CA GLU A 98 24.60 0.38 -27.46
C GLU A 98 25.33 1.29 -26.50
N HIS A 99 25.63 2.49 -26.92
CA HIS A 99 26.30 3.51 -26.09
C HIS A 99 25.34 4.63 -25.71
N ASP A 100 24.20 4.74 -26.38
CA ASP A 100 23.18 5.72 -26.09
C ASP A 100 21.84 5.03 -25.80
N PHE A 101 21.50 4.96 -24.54
CA PHE A 101 20.25 4.45 -24.02
C PHE A 101 19.71 5.36 -22.89
N ASN A 102 18.41 5.33 -22.67
CA ASN A 102 17.76 6.21 -21.73
C ASN A 102 18.21 5.93 -20.26
N ASP A 103 17.88 6.87 -19.38
CA ASP A 103 18.23 6.80 -17.96
C ASP A 103 17.63 5.57 -17.27
N ASP A 104 16.44 5.14 -17.64
CA ASP A 104 15.80 3.97 -17.04
C ASP A 104 16.54 2.68 -17.35
N VAL A 105 17.02 2.51 -18.58
CA VAL A 105 17.85 1.36 -18.96
C VAL A 105 19.14 1.38 -18.14
N PHE A 106 19.80 2.54 -18.05
CA PHE A 106 21.03 2.68 -17.26
C PHE A 106 20.78 2.33 -15.77
N LEU A 107 19.77 2.93 -15.16
CA LEU A 107 19.45 2.73 -13.76
C LEU A 107 19.09 1.26 -13.47
N ASN A 108 18.35 0.60 -14.36
CA ASN A 108 17.99 -0.81 -14.18
C ASN A 108 19.20 -1.74 -14.35
N ILE A 109 20.08 -1.46 -15.30
CA ILE A 109 21.32 -2.23 -15.48
C ILE A 109 22.21 -2.09 -14.24
N VAL A 110 22.42 -0.87 -13.75
CA VAL A 110 23.22 -0.62 -12.54
C VAL A 110 22.58 -1.28 -11.33
N LEU A 111 21.26 -1.13 -11.14
CA LEU A 111 20.53 -1.78 -10.06
C LEU A 111 20.75 -3.30 -10.07
N LEU A 112 20.53 -3.96 -11.20
CA LEU A 112 20.68 -5.41 -11.31
C LEU A 112 22.11 -5.86 -11.10
N TYR A 113 23.10 -5.09 -11.60
CA TYR A 113 24.50 -5.39 -11.40
C TYR A 113 24.91 -5.27 -9.94
N GLU A 114 24.64 -4.14 -9.31
CA GLU A 114 25.06 -3.85 -7.94
C GLU A 114 24.41 -4.79 -6.94
N VAL A 115 23.12 -5.06 -7.12
CA VAL A 115 22.38 -5.98 -6.29
C VAL A 115 22.92 -7.40 -6.42
N LYS A 116 23.29 -7.84 -7.63
CA LYS A 116 23.88 -9.13 -7.87
C LYS A 116 25.25 -9.30 -7.19
N GLN A 117 26.09 -8.26 -7.21
CA GLN A 117 27.42 -8.32 -6.56
C GLN A 117 27.32 -8.42 -5.02
N ARG A 118 26.17 -8.06 -4.44
CA ARG A 118 25.94 -8.01 -2.99
C ARG A 118 24.79 -8.92 -2.55
N ASN A 119 24.64 -10.05 -3.22
CA ASN A 119 23.57 -11.01 -3.01
C ASN A 119 23.47 -11.53 -1.57
N GLU A 120 24.58 -11.58 -0.82
CA GLU A 120 24.59 -11.99 0.59
C GLU A 120 23.73 -11.11 1.47
N ILE A 121 23.60 -9.82 1.14
CA ILE A 121 22.82 -8.85 1.91
C ILE A 121 21.31 -9.06 1.72
N LEU A 122 20.89 -9.50 0.52
CA LEU A 122 19.47 -9.57 0.13
C LEU A 122 18.94 -10.99 -0.01
N GLY A 123 19.79 -12.02 0.11
CA GLY A 123 19.38 -13.40 -0.14
C GLY A 123 18.89 -13.61 -1.57
N ILE A 124 19.54 -12.93 -2.53
CA ILE A 124 19.13 -12.90 -3.93
C ILE A 124 19.44 -14.23 -4.59
N ASN A 125 18.43 -14.73 -5.25
CA ASN A 125 18.58 -15.86 -6.12
C ASN A 125 18.75 -15.35 -7.55
N ASP A 126 20.00 -15.40 -8.02
CA ASP A 126 20.39 -14.93 -9.34
C ASP A 126 20.00 -15.96 -10.40
N SER A 127 18.80 -15.81 -10.92
CA SER A 127 18.52 -16.39 -12.22
C SER A 127 18.73 -15.32 -13.27
N VAL A 128 19.69 -15.56 -14.16
CA VAL A 128 19.94 -14.74 -15.35
C VAL A 128 18.65 -14.52 -16.18
N THR A 129 17.64 -15.36 -15.97
CA THR A 129 16.38 -15.38 -16.68
C THR A 129 15.26 -14.56 -16.04
N ASN A 130 15.40 -14.03 -14.80
CA ASN A 130 14.27 -13.56 -14.02
C ASN A 130 14.24 -12.06 -13.67
N ASN A 131 14.93 -11.20 -14.40
CA ASN A 131 14.81 -9.73 -14.23
C ASN A 131 14.85 -9.25 -12.76
N GLY A 132 15.73 -9.85 -11.93
CA GLY A 132 15.98 -9.33 -10.58
C GLY A 132 14.89 -9.62 -9.54
N TYR A 133 14.33 -10.82 -9.50
CA TYR A 133 13.50 -11.25 -8.36
C TYR A 133 14.38 -11.54 -7.16
N TYR A 134 14.05 -10.93 -6.02
CA TYR A 134 14.72 -11.15 -4.74
C TYR A 134 13.88 -12.12 -3.90
N TYR A 135 14.50 -13.20 -3.41
CA TYR A 135 13.79 -14.14 -2.56
C TYR A 135 13.66 -13.62 -1.15
N ILE A 136 12.42 -13.65 -0.70
CA ILE A 136 12.12 -13.47 0.69
C ILE A 136 11.48 -14.76 1.15
N THR A 137 12.21 -15.52 1.95
CA THR A 137 11.68 -16.75 2.51
C THR A 137 10.52 -16.43 3.44
N THR A 138 9.31 -16.83 3.06
CA THR A 138 8.20 -16.82 3.98
C THR A 138 8.28 -18.07 4.88
N ARG A 139 7.78 -17.98 6.11
CA ARG A 139 7.66 -19.12 7.03
C ARG A 139 6.69 -20.22 6.53
N LYS A 140 5.92 -19.97 5.49
CA LYS A 140 4.99 -20.94 4.92
C LYS A 140 5.71 -21.81 3.89
N LYS A 141 5.84 -23.10 4.17
CA LYS A 141 6.50 -24.11 3.30
C LYS A 141 6.04 -24.12 1.84
N ASN A 142 4.98 -23.42 1.51
CA ASN A 142 4.25 -23.57 0.25
C ASN A 142 4.07 -22.26 -0.52
N GLU A 143 4.60 -21.15 0.01
CA GLU A 143 4.53 -19.84 -0.63
C GLU A 143 5.88 -19.15 -0.54
N TYR A 144 6.30 -18.57 -1.65
CA TYR A 144 7.46 -17.69 -1.71
C TYR A 144 6.98 -16.28 -2.05
N GLN A 145 7.35 -15.31 -1.23
CA GLN A 145 7.21 -13.92 -1.58
C GLN A 145 8.55 -13.41 -2.11
N THR A 146 8.50 -12.69 -3.21
CA THR A 146 9.66 -12.06 -3.81
C THR A 146 9.42 -10.57 -3.94
N LEU A 147 10.45 -9.79 -3.71
CA LEU A 147 10.45 -8.37 -3.96
C LEU A 147 11.31 -8.10 -5.17
N LYS A 148 10.81 -7.27 -6.08
CA LYS A 148 11.51 -6.79 -7.26
C LYS A 148 11.54 -5.28 -7.22
N PHE A 149 12.68 -4.70 -7.58
CA PHE A 149 12.79 -3.26 -7.81
C PHE A 149 13.00 -3.00 -9.30
N LYS A 150 12.40 -1.94 -9.79
CA LYS A 150 12.51 -1.51 -11.17
C LYS A 150 12.45 0.01 -11.24
N PHE A 151 13.33 0.60 -12.06
CA PHE A 151 13.20 2.00 -12.44
C PHE A 151 12.28 2.15 -13.67
N LYS A 152 11.42 3.14 -13.62
CA LYS A 152 10.59 3.63 -14.70
C LYS A 152 10.44 5.14 -14.54
N ASP A 153 10.73 5.92 -15.59
CA ASP A 153 10.71 7.39 -15.57
C ASP A 153 11.55 7.97 -14.40
N ARG A 154 12.75 7.39 -14.20
CA ARG A 154 13.66 7.70 -13.08
C ARG A 154 13.05 7.50 -11.68
N LYS A 155 11.99 6.70 -11.54
CA LYS A 155 11.33 6.38 -10.27
C LYS A 155 11.57 4.92 -9.92
N LEU A 156 11.91 4.63 -8.66
CA LEU A 156 12.12 3.27 -8.17
C LEU A 156 10.81 2.68 -7.66
N PHE A 157 10.36 1.61 -8.29
CA PHE A 157 9.14 0.89 -7.91
C PHE A 157 9.47 -0.44 -7.24
N PRO A 158 9.01 -0.65 -5.99
CA PRO A 158 9.01 -1.97 -5.37
C PRO A 158 7.78 -2.77 -5.82
N GLU A 159 8.00 -3.97 -6.31
CA GLU A 159 6.95 -4.91 -6.70
C GLU A 159 7.07 -6.20 -5.90
N VAL A 160 6.02 -6.59 -5.20
CA VAL A 160 5.95 -7.86 -4.47
C VAL A 160 5.22 -8.89 -5.31
N ASN A 161 5.83 -10.03 -5.51
CA ASN A 161 5.26 -11.17 -6.20
C ASN A 161 5.14 -12.36 -5.25
N THR A 162 3.99 -13.02 -5.25
CA THR A 162 3.76 -14.22 -4.46
C THR A 162 3.67 -15.42 -5.39
N PHE A 163 4.54 -16.40 -5.15
CA PHE A 163 4.53 -17.69 -5.82
C PHE A 163 3.89 -18.70 -4.88
N THR A 164 2.77 -19.28 -5.30
CA THR A 164 2.04 -20.27 -4.53
C THR A 164 2.14 -21.64 -5.20
N ARG A 165 2.33 -22.71 -4.42
CA ARG A 165 2.33 -24.07 -4.97
C ARG A 165 1.01 -24.36 -5.67
N TYR A 166 1.08 -24.86 -6.91
CA TYR A 166 -0.10 -25.11 -7.75
C TYR A 166 -1.13 -26.00 -7.08
N LYS A 167 -0.70 -27.05 -6.35
CA LYS A 167 -1.59 -27.97 -5.62
C LYS A 167 -2.42 -27.30 -4.52
N LEU A 168 -2.01 -26.14 -4.03
CA LEU A 168 -2.70 -25.42 -2.96
C LEU A 168 -3.71 -24.41 -3.48
N LEU A 169 -3.73 -24.18 -4.79
CA LEU A 169 -4.74 -23.34 -5.40
C LEU A 169 -6.11 -24.01 -5.29
N SER A 170 -7.11 -23.24 -4.96
CA SER A 170 -8.50 -23.69 -5.02
C SER A 170 -8.89 -24.08 -6.46
N PRO A 171 -9.86 -24.95 -6.66
CA PRO A 171 -10.36 -25.30 -8.01
C PRO A 171 -10.70 -24.04 -8.82
N LYS A 172 -11.37 -23.08 -8.19
CA LYS A 172 -11.74 -21.79 -8.81
C LYS A 172 -10.52 -20.99 -9.30
N GLU A 173 -9.41 -21.00 -8.55
CA GLU A 173 -8.17 -20.33 -8.96
C GLU A 173 -7.43 -21.10 -10.06
N ARG A 174 -7.52 -22.43 -10.07
CA ARG A 174 -6.94 -23.27 -11.13
C ARG A 174 -7.64 -23.08 -12.46
N GLU A 175 -8.95 -22.86 -12.45
CA GLU A 175 -9.81 -22.73 -13.63
C GLU A 175 -9.90 -21.28 -14.16
N LYS A 176 -9.43 -20.28 -13.42
CA LYS A 176 -9.45 -18.88 -13.90
C LYS A 176 -8.80 -18.76 -15.27
N PRO A 177 -9.50 -18.18 -16.25
CA PRO A 177 -8.95 -17.97 -17.59
C PRO A 177 -7.74 -17.02 -17.53
N GLY A 178 -6.75 -17.28 -18.35
CA GLY A 178 -5.51 -16.53 -18.47
C GLY A 178 -4.28 -17.44 -18.46
N ALA A 179 -3.25 -17.03 -19.19
CA ALA A 179 -2.01 -17.79 -19.28
C ALA A 179 -1.31 -17.82 -17.90
N LYS A 180 -1.40 -18.93 -17.19
CA LYS A 180 -0.66 -19.14 -15.95
C LYS A 180 0.82 -19.28 -16.25
N ARG A 181 1.64 -18.60 -15.46
CA ARG A 181 3.09 -18.74 -15.54
C ARG A 181 3.53 -19.69 -14.46
N PHE A 182 4.07 -20.84 -14.87
CA PHE A 182 4.55 -21.87 -13.97
C PHE A 182 6.05 -21.73 -13.72
N PHE A 183 6.46 -22.07 -12.52
CA PHE A 183 7.83 -22.02 -12.07
C PHE A 183 8.18 -23.28 -11.28
N ALA A 184 9.37 -23.80 -11.47
CA ALA A 184 9.94 -24.89 -10.69
C ALA A 184 11.09 -24.41 -9.82
N PRO A 185 11.25 -24.92 -8.58
CA PRO A 185 12.41 -24.61 -7.76
C PRO A 185 13.67 -25.24 -8.36
N GLY A 186 14.70 -24.42 -8.57
CA GLY A 186 16.04 -24.90 -8.90
C GLY A 186 16.96 -24.87 -7.67
N ALA A 187 18.19 -25.31 -7.82
CA ALA A 187 19.18 -25.30 -6.73
C ALA A 187 19.45 -23.89 -6.17
N VAL A 188 19.30 -22.86 -7.01
CA VAL A 188 19.59 -21.46 -6.70
C VAL A 188 18.40 -20.55 -6.96
N ALA A 189 17.49 -20.85 -7.90
CA ALA A 189 16.38 -19.99 -8.28
C ALA A 189 15.15 -20.75 -8.77
N MET A 190 14.00 -20.06 -8.77
CA MET A 190 12.82 -20.55 -9.48
C MET A 190 12.96 -20.27 -10.98
N HIS A 191 12.76 -21.29 -11.79
CA HIS A 191 12.80 -21.21 -13.24
C HIS A 191 11.40 -21.27 -13.82
N ARG A 192 11.15 -20.43 -14.82
CA ARG A 192 9.92 -20.56 -15.61
C ARG A 192 9.96 -21.87 -16.41
N VAL A 193 8.93 -22.68 -16.27
CA VAL A 193 8.81 -23.97 -16.94
C VAL A 193 7.53 -24.07 -17.76
N ASP A 194 7.53 -24.96 -18.74
CA ASP A 194 6.31 -25.37 -19.40
C ASP A 194 5.66 -26.46 -18.53
N ALA A 195 4.45 -26.20 -18.04
CA ALA A 195 3.75 -27.15 -17.17
C ALA A 195 3.48 -28.51 -17.84
N ALA A 196 3.31 -28.53 -19.18
CA ALA A 196 3.08 -29.76 -19.93
C ALA A 196 4.32 -30.65 -20.02
N ALA A 197 5.51 -30.04 -19.92
CA ALA A 197 6.79 -30.75 -20.00
C ALA A 197 7.36 -31.16 -18.62
N PHE A 198 6.67 -30.79 -17.52
CA PHE A 198 7.17 -31.03 -16.16
C PHE A 198 6.52 -32.26 -15.54
N GLU A 199 7.31 -33.29 -15.26
CA GLU A 199 6.83 -34.59 -14.78
C GLU A 199 6.13 -34.53 -13.42
N ASN A 200 6.58 -33.64 -12.51
CA ASN A 200 6.01 -33.50 -11.17
C ASN A 200 5.23 -32.19 -11.00
N GLN A 201 3.99 -32.13 -11.47
CA GLN A 201 3.13 -30.95 -11.37
C GLN A 201 2.86 -30.49 -9.93
N GLU A 202 3.02 -31.37 -8.93
CA GLU A 202 2.83 -31.02 -7.52
C GLU A 202 3.93 -30.08 -6.98
N GLU A 203 5.07 -30.07 -7.60
CA GLU A 203 6.19 -29.18 -7.23
C GLU A 203 6.15 -27.82 -7.94
N LEU A 204 5.23 -27.62 -8.85
CA LEU A 204 5.08 -26.36 -9.58
C LEU A 204 4.54 -25.26 -8.69
N PHE A 205 5.04 -24.07 -8.93
CA PHE A 205 4.55 -22.83 -8.37
C PHE A 205 3.90 -21.97 -9.44
N VAL A 206 2.88 -21.23 -9.07
CA VAL A 206 2.22 -20.26 -9.94
C VAL A 206 2.45 -18.87 -9.39
N LEU A 207 2.85 -17.94 -10.25
CA LEU A 207 2.89 -16.55 -9.91
C LEU A 207 1.46 -16.01 -9.87
N LEU A 208 0.96 -15.78 -8.68
CA LEU A 208 -0.27 -15.05 -8.48
C LEU A 208 0.06 -13.56 -8.60
N ARG A 209 -0.36 -12.93 -9.71
CA ARG A 209 -0.34 -11.48 -9.77
C ARG A 209 -1.24 -10.99 -8.64
N ALA A 210 -0.65 -10.27 -7.68
CA ALA A 210 -1.45 -9.49 -6.75
C ALA A 210 -2.29 -8.54 -7.60
N LYS A 211 -3.60 -8.79 -7.67
CA LYS A 211 -4.53 -7.99 -8.48
C LYS A 211 -4.56 -6.54 -8.05
N HIS A 212 -4.11 -6.24 -6.84
CA HIS A 212 -4.06 -4.89 -6.30
C HIS A 212 -2.82 -4.71 -5.41
N LEU A 213 -2.03 -3.69 -5.68
CA LEU A 213 -1.05 -3.11 -4.75
C LEU A 213 -1.74 -2.58 -3.46
N VAL A 214 -3.06 -2.52 -3.46
CA VAL A 214 -3.95 -2.05 -2.41
C VAL A 214 -4.93 -3.18 -2.13
N GLY A 215 -4.56 -4.12 -1.31
CA GLY A 215 -5.48 -5.20 -0.94
C GLY A 215 -4.98 -5.96 0.28
N ASP A 216 -5.87 -6.11 1.24
CA ASP A 216 -5.74 -7.00 2.40
C ASP A 216 -5.63 -8.46 1.99
N SER A 217 -4.65 -8.84 1.19
CA SER A 217 -4.32 -10.24 1.18
C SER A 217 -3.54 -10.51 2.46
N LYS A 218 -4.02 -11.42 3.29
CA LYS A 218 -3.34 -11.92 4.51
C LYS A 218 -1.90 -12.40 4.26
N ASN A 219 -1.45 -12.35 3.02
CA ASN A 219 -0.19 -12.85 2.50
C ASN A 219 0.71 -11.77 1.90
N THR A 220 0.35 -10.48 1.95
CA THR A 220 1.22 -9.42 1.44
C THR A 220 2.26 -9.03 2.50
N MET A 221 3.49 -8.79 2.03
CA MET A 221 4.54 -8.22 2.87
C MET A 221 4.09 -6.85 3.38
N SER A 222 4.22 -6.62 4.69
CA SER A 222 3.92 -5.31 5.28
C SER A 222 4.82 -4.24 4.67
N MET A 223 4.31 -3.03 4.58
CA MET A 223 5.12 -1.90 4.12
C MET A 223 6.27 -1.64 5.10
N PHE A 224 5.95 -1.47 6.37
CA PHE A 224 6.92 -1.31 7.45
C PHE A 224 6.30 -1.82 8.75
N ASN A 225 6.99 -2.69 9.48
CA ASN A 225 6.48 -3.24 10.72
C ASN A 225 7.54 -3.15 11.81
N THR A 226 7.35 -2.23 12.73
CA THR A 226 8.27 -1.93 13.83
C THR A 226 7.97 -2.70 15.10
N SER A 227 6.99 -3.61 15.09
CA SER A 227 6.60 -4.34 16.31
C SER A 227 7.66 -5.31 16.83
N THR A 228 8.49 -5.85 15.91
CA THR A 228 9.70 -6.63 16.24
C THR A 228 10.73 -6.40 15.15
N PHE A 229 12.01 -6.57 15.47
CA PHE A 229 13.08 -6.41 14.48
C PHE A 229 12.94 -7.41 13.31
N GLU A 230 12.57 -8.65 13.60
CA GLU A 230 12.29 -9.65 12.57
C GLU A 230 11.18 -9.21 11.59
N LYS A 231 10.12 -8.58 12.10
CA LYS A 231 9.07 -8.03 11.25
C LYS A 231 9.53 -6.80 10.48
N THR A 232 10.42 -5.98 11.06
CA THR A 232 11.07 -4.88 10.36
C THR A 232 11.89 -5.40 9.19
N GLN A 233 12.72 -6.42 9.40
CA GLN A 233 13.53 -7.06 8.36
C GLN A 233 12.70 -7.72 7.25
N ASN A 234 11.47 -8.13 7.55
CA ASN A 234 10.54 -8.72 6.58
C ASN A 234 9.57 -7.68 5.99
N SER A 235 9.95 -6.41 5.93
CA SER A 235 9.12 -5.32 5.38
C SER A 235 9.68 -4.78 4.06
N LYS A 236 8.81 -4.18 3.24
CA LYS A 236 9.19 -3.55 1.98
C LYS A 236 10.21 -2.42 2.18
N ILE A 237 10.02 -1.63 3.24
CA ILE A 237 10.92 -0.52 3.58
C ILE A 237 12.32 -1.03 3.90
N TYR A 238 12.47 -2.12 4.66
CA TYR A 238 13.77 -2.68 4.97
C TYR A 238 14.57 -3.04 3.70
N TYR A 239 13.92 -3.72 2.77
CA TYR A 239 14.58 -4.08 1.50
C TYR A 239 14.84 -2.85 0.62
N LEU A 240 13.95 -1.87 0.64
CA LEU A 240 14.17 -0.59 -0.04
C LEU A 240 15.44 0.10 0.51
N LEU A 241 15.62 0.14 1.83
CA LEU A 241 16.80 0.72 2.45
C LEU A 241 18.07 -0.02 2.06
N LYS A 242 18.06 -1.37 2.02
CA LYS A 242 19.20 -2.16 1.54
C LYS A 242 19.53 -1.85 0.08
N VAL A 243 18.53 -1.73 -0.78
CA VAL A 243 18.75 -1.35 -2.19
C VAL A 243 19.24 0.10 -2.29
N PHE A 244 18.71 1.01 -1.48
CA PHE A 244 19.18 2.38 -1.41
C PHE A 244 20.66 2.47 -1.05
N ASP A 245 21.11 1.76 0.00
CA ASP A 245 22.51 1.73 0.42
C ASP A 245 23.43 1.15 -0.66
N ILE A 246 22.96 0.09 -1.34
CA ILE A 246 23.67 -0.52 -2.47
C ILE A 246 23.85 0.50 -3.59
N LEU A 247 22.79 1.20 -3.99
CA LEU A 247 22.84 2.18 -5.07
C LEU A 247 23.69 3.41 -4.68
N ARG A 248 23.56 3.88 -3.45
CA ARG A 248 24.35 5.01 -2.92
C ARG A 248 25.85 4.73 -2.90
N SER A 249 26.25 3.48 -2.70
CA SER A 249 27.65 3.06 -2.70
C SER A 249 28.17 2.66 -4.09
N SER A 250 27.34 2.74 -5.12
CA SER A 250 27.75 2.41 -6.48
C SER A 250 28.62 3.52 -7.07
N LYS A 251 29.75 3.12 -7.70
CA LYS A 251 30.59 4.07 -8.43
C LYS A 251 29.96 4.61 -9.72
N TYR A 252 28.89 3.98 -10.20
CA TYR A 252 28.16 4.40 -11.40
C TYR A 252 27.04 5.41 -11.11
N LEU A 253 26.72 5.64 -9.82
CA LEU A 253 25.67 6.56 -9.36
C LEU A 253 26.25 7.52 -8.32
N GLN A 254 26.82 8.64 -8.78
CA GLN A 254 27.40 9.60 -7.84
C GLN A 254 26.27 10.39 -7.16
N ASN A 255 26.40 10.59 -5.85
CA ASN A 255 25.42 11.31 -5.02
C ASN A 255 23.98 10.75 -5.13
N PHE A 256 23.85 9.42 -5.24
CA PHE A 256 22.52 8.82 -5.33
C PHE A 256 21.68 9.15 -4.11
N ASN A 257 20.50 9.71 -4.36
CA ASN A 257 19.46 9.94 -3.35
C ASN A 257 18.08 9.97 -4.02
N PHE A 258 17.04 9.91 -3.20
CA PHE A 258 15.68 10.18 -3.62
C PHE A 258 15.37 11.68 -3.55
N SER A 259 14.40 12.12 -4.35
CA SER A 259 13.95 13.50 -4.36
C SER A 259 13.25 13.86 -3.06
N SER A 260 13.52 15.06 -2.57
CA SER A 260 12.87 15.64 -1.39
C SER A 260 12.12 16.91 -1.76
N TYR A 261 10.99 17.13 -1.08
CA TYR A 261 10.09 18.25 -1.31
C TYR A 261 9.69 18.88 0.02
N GLU A 262 9.53 20.20 0.02
CA GLU A 262 8.85 20.90 1.09
C GLU A 262 7.36 20.98 0.80
N ALA A 263 6.55 20.70 1.81
CA ALA A 263 5.11 20.79 1.73
C ALA A 263 4.53 21.42 2.98
N GLU A 264 3.47 22.20 2.80
CA GLU A 264 2.67 22.71 3.91
C GLU A 264 1.91 21.55 4.56
N ASP A 265 1.98 21.48 5.87
CA ASP A 265 1.43 20.40 6.69
C ASP A 265 0.17 20.91 7.39
N PHE A 266 -0.96 20.28 7.09
CA PHE A 266 -2.24 20.60 7.72
C PHE A 266 -2.63 19.45 8.67
N ASP A 267 -2.70 19.75 9.98
CA ASP A 267 -3.11 18.76 10.98
C ASP A 267 -4.60 18.45 10.88
N ALA A 268 -4.91 17.27 10.32
CA ALA A 268 -6.28 16.78 10.15
C ALA A 268 -6.91 16.22 11.43
N LYS A 269 -6.19 16.17 12.57
CA LYS A 269 -6.72 15.57 13.82
C LYS A 269 -7.96 16.27 14.32
N LEU A 270 -7.99 17.60 14.25
CA LEU A 270 -9.15 18.39 14.67
C LEU A 270 -10.36 18.09 13.80
N VAL A 271 -10.19 18.06 12.48
CA VAL A 271 -11.27 17.70 11.53
C VAL A 271 -11.74 16.27 11.79
N ALA A 272 -10.83 15.32 11.96
CA ALA A 272 -11.16 13.93 12.21
C ALA A 272 -11.92 13.74 13.53
N ALA A 273 -11.54 14.45 14.59
CA ALA A 273 -12.25 14.43 15.87
C ALA A 273 -13.67 15.01 15.76
N ALA A 274 -13.84 16.12 15.04
CA ALA A 274 -15.13 16.73 14.83
C ALA A 274 -16.06 15.85 13.96
N VAL A 275 -15.53 15.23 12.90
CA VAL A 275 -16.27 14.27 12.06
C VAL A 275 -16.72 13.05 12.88
N GLU A 276 -15.89 12.53 13.77
CA GLU A 276 -16.25 11.40 14.64
C GLU A 276 -17.35 11.78 15.63
N GLU A 277 -17.34 13.00 16.16
CA GLU A 277 -18.39 13.47 17.07
C GLU A 277 -19.72 13.68 16.35
N LEU A 278 -19.69 14.20 15.12
CA LEU A 278 -20.88 14.30 14.27
C LEU A 278 -21.46 12.93 13.94
N PHE A 279 -20.62 11.94 13.64
CA PHE A 279 -21.07 10.57 13.43
C PHE A 279 -21.74 9.97 14.67
N LYS A 280 -21.17 10.15 15.86
CA LYS A 280 -21.80 9.71 17.12
C LYS A 280 -23.16 10.40 17.32
N THR A 281 -23.21 11.71 17.11
CA THR A 281 -24.46 12.48 17.21
C THR A 281 -25.52 11.98 16.24
N TRP A 282 -25.09 11.67 14.99
CA TRP A 282 -26.00 11.09 14.00
C TRP A 282 -26.55 9.74 14.46
N LEU A 283 -25.70 8.82 14.97
CA LEU A 283 -26.14 7.52 15.49
C LEU A 283 -27.13 7.65 16.66
N GLN A 284 -26.94 8.62 17.56
CA GLN A 284 -27.83 8.83 18.71
C GLN A 284 -29.18 9.38 18.32
N ASN A 285 -29.26 10.15 17.24
CA ASN A 285 -30.50 10.82 16.79
C ASN A 285 -31.31 9.98 15.80
N HIS A 286 -30.77 8.88 15.28
CA HIS A 286 -31.45 8.07 14.28
C HIS A 286 -31.65 6.63 14.79
N THR A 287 -32.72 6.01 14.32
CA THR A 287 -33.01 4.59 14.58
C THR A 287 -32.56 3.78 13.38
N ILE A 288 -31.71 2.78 13.62
CA ILE A 288 -31.21 1.87 12.58
C ILE A 288 -32.12 0.64 12.55
N ASN A 289 -32.68 0.34 11.40
CA ASN A 289 -33.36 -0.94 11.16
C ASN A 289 -32.33 -1.99 10.73
N VAL A 290 -32.11 -3.00 11.56
CA VAL A 290 -31.22 -4.12 11.25
C VAL A 290 -32.05 -5.24 10.63
N ALA A 291 -31.92 -5.41 9.32
CA ALA A 291 -32.65 -6.41 8.55
C ALA A 291 -31.78 -7.67 8.32
N TYR A 292 -32.33 -8.85 8.63
CA TYR A 292 -31.63 -10.12 8.48
C TYR A 292 -32.23 -10.92 7.31
N ALA A 293 -31.48 -11.03 6.24
CA ALA A 293 -31.88 -11.82 5.08
C ALA A 293 -31.76 -13.34 5.29
N GLY A 294 -30.92 -13.80 6.20
CA GLY A 294 -30.55 -15.20 6.38
C GLY A 294 -30.83 -15.86 7.74
N GLY A 295 -31.58 -15.19 8.65
CA GLY A 295 -31.91 -15.75 9.98
C GLY A 295 -31.19 -15.05 11.16
N ASP A 296 -31.37 -15.60 12.37
CA ASP A 296 -31.00 -14.93 13.65
C ASP A 296 -29.51 -14.98 14.03
N LEU A 297 -28.64 -15.47 13.16
CA LEU A 297 -27.21 -15.59 13.44
C LEU A 297 -26.51 -14.22 13.40
N GLY A 298 -25.89 -13.84 14.52
CA GLY A 298 -25.08 -12.61 14.61
C GLY A 298 -25.74 -11.38 15.21
N LYS A 299 -27.02 -11.43 15.59
CA LYS A 299 -27.75 -10.30 16.20
C LYS A 299 -27.02 -9.71 17.40
N GLN A 300 -26.54 -10.56 18.31
CA GLN A 300 -25.93 -10.13 19.56
C GLN A 300 -24.72 -9.20 19.37
N GLY A 301 -23.86 -9.45 18.38
CA GLY A 301 -22.68 -8.63 18.13
C GLY A 301 -23.04 -7.22 17.64
N ILE A 302 -24.05 -7.07 16.77
CA ILE A 302 -24.54 -5.76 16.32
C ILE A 302 -25.23 -5.02 17.46
N ASP A 303 -26.07 -5.69 18.23
CA ASP A 303 -26.82 -5.07 19.33
C ASP A 303 -25.88 -4.51 20.37
N GLU A 304 -24.87 -5.27 20.78
CA GLU A 304 -23.83 -4.80 21.71
C GLU A 304 -23.09 -3.59 21.15
N PHE A 305 -22.76 -3.61 19.88
CA PHE A 305 -22.06 -2.51 19.23
C PHE A 305 -22.90 -1.23 19.18
N LEU A 306 -24.16 -1.33 18.74
CA LEU A 306 -25.08 -0.19 18.63
C LEU A 306 -25.45 0.35 20.01
N ALA A 307 -25.73 -0.54 20.99
CA ALA A 307 -26.02 -0.17 22.35
C ALA A 307 -24.83 0.57 23.03
N LYS A 308 -23.62 0.09 22.85
CA LYS A 308 -22.38 0.74 23.35
C LYS A 308 -22.22 2.17 22.85
N ARG A 309 -22.74 2.48 21.67
CA ARG A 309 -22.71 3.81 21.04
C ARG A 309 -23.99 4.64 21.29
N GLY A 310 -24.93 4.13 22.08
CA GLY A 310 -26.18 4.80 22.37
C GLY A 310 -27.12 4.90 21.15
N CYS A 311 -26.94 4.06 20.15
CA CYS A 311 -27.75 4.04 18.94
C CYS A 311 -29.05 3.25 19.17
N LYS A 312 -30.18 3.86 18.83
CA LYS A 312 -31.50 3.18 18.80
C LYS A 312 -31.57 2.26 17.58
N HIS A 313 -32.05 1.04 17.76
CA HIS A 313 -32.20 0.11 16.66
C HIS A 313 -33.45 -0.77 16.78
N THR A 314 -33.91 -1.24 15.65
CA THR A 314 -35.03 -2.20 15.49
C THR A 314 -34.54 -3.39 14.69
N HIS A 315 -35.26 -4.49 14.78
CA HIS A 315 -34.97 -5.69 14.01
C HIS A 315 -36.15 -6.03 13.12
N SER A 316 -35.86 -6.31 11.86
CA SER A 316 -36.86 -6.74 10.90
C SER A 316 -36.35 -7.85 9.99
N ARG A 317 -37.21 -8.49 9.24
CA ARG A 317 -36.87 -9.45 8.20
C ARG A 317 -36.55 -8.76 6.87
N TYR A 318 -37.09 -7.56 6.66
CA TYR A 318 -37.00 -6.82 5.40
C TYR A 318 -36.59 -5.36 5.67
N ILE A 319 -36.16 -4.69 4.61
CA ILE A 319 -35.98 -3.24 4.67
C ILE A 319 -37.28 -2.54 4.97
N GLU A 320 -37.21 -1.45 5.73
CA GLU A 320 -38.35 -0.60 6.05
C GLU A 320 -38.28 0.70 5.24
N THR A 321 -39.38 1.09 4.64
CA THR A 321 -39.47 2.32 3.87
C THR A 321 -39.25 3.55 4.77
N GLY A 322 -38.37 4.46 4.34
CA GLY A 322 -38.05 5.67 5.08
C GLY A 322 -37.16 5.46 6.30
N ALA A 323 -36.71 4.23 6.57
CA ALA A 323 -35.75 3.91 7.64
C ALA A 323 -34.31 3.85 7.12
N TYR A 324 -33.35 3.85 8.06
CA TYR A 324 -31.94 3.62 7.79
C TYR A 324 -31.65 2.11 7.93
N ASN A 325 -31.55 1.41 6.82
CA ASN A 325 -31.52 -0.05 6.79
C ASN A 325 -30.08 -0.58 6.73
N LEU A 326 -29.65 -1.31 7.75
CA LEU A 326 -28.45 -2.12 7.76
C LEU A 326 -28.84 -3.58 7.49
N VAL A 327 -28.55 -4.09 6.28
CA VAL A 327 -28.94 -5.44 5.86
C VAL A 327 -27.78 -6.40 6.06
N VAL A 328 -28.02 -7.42 6.88
CA VAL A 328 -27.05 -8.50 7.14
C VAL A 328 -27.24 -9.63 6.13
N LEU A 329 -26.21 -9.91 5.37
CA LEU A 329 -26.17 -10.97 4.36
C LEU A 329 -25.23 -12.10 4.79
N ASN A 330 -25.41 -13.30 4.24
CA ASN A 330 -24.47 -14.40 4.46
C ASN A 330 -23.11 -14.10 3.81
N SER A 331 -23.09 -13.42 2.66
CA SER A 331 -21.87 -12.94 2.00
C SER A 331 -22.10 -11.61 1.28
N THR A 332 -21.10 -10.73 1.35
CA THR A 332 -21.06 -9.51 0.54
C THR A 332 -20.34 -9.70 -0.80
N GLU A 333 -19.69 -10.82 -1.03
CA GLU A 333 -19.06 -11.14 -2.32
C GLU A 333 -20.12 -11.55 -3.35
N ARG A 334 -20.00 -11.04 -4.58
CA ARG A 334 -20.87 -11.46 -5.69
C ARG A 334 -20.42 -12.84 -6.20
N SER A 335 -21.38 -13.68 -6.53
CA SER A 335 -21.18 -15.02 -7.07
C SER A 335 -21.66 -15.13 -8.51
N ASP A 336 -21.10 -16.12 -9.24
CA ASP A 336 -21.55 -16.48 -10.57
C ASP A 336 -21.85 -18.00 -10.59
N PRO A 337 -23.10 -18.40 -10.77
CA PRO A 337 -24.31 -17.58 -10.95
C PRO A 337 -24.73 -16.79 -9.69
N PRO A 338 -25.52 -15.70 -9.84
CA PRO A 338 -25.94 -14.84 -8.73
C PRO A 338 -26.63 -15.59 -7.61
N SER A 339 -26.16 -15.38 -6.38
CA SER A 339 -26.71 -15.96 -5.16
C SER A 339 -28.03 -15.28 -4.75
N GLU A 340 -28.70 -15.82 -3.72
CA GLU A 340 -29.85 -15.15 -3.09
C GLU A 340 -29.46 -13.80 -2.48
N ASP A 341 -28.27 -13.70 -1.87
CA ASP A 341 -27.71 -12.46 -1.35
C ASP A 341 -27.52 -11.41 -2.45
N ASP A 342 -27.10 -11.82 -3.66
CA ASP A 342 -26.93 -10.92 -4.80
C ASP A 342 -28.28 -10.37 -5.28
N LYS A 343 -29.33 -11.18 -5.33
CA LYS A 343 -30.68 -10.74 -5.69
C LYS A 343 -31.24 -9.74 -4.67
N ILE A 344 -30.98 -9.97 -3.38
CA ILE A 344 -31.35 -9.03 -2.30
C ILE A 344 -30.63 -7.70 -2.48
N LYS A 345 -29.33 -7.71 -2.77
CA LYS A 345 -28.56 -6.48 -3.04
C LYS A 345 -29.14 -5.71 -4.22
N ASP A 346 -29.40 -6.39 -5.33
CA ASP A 346 -29.92 -5.76 -6.55
C ASP A 346 -31.33 -5.19 -6.32
N SER A 347 -32.21 -5.89 -5.61
CA SER A 347 -33.53 -5.40 -5.22
C SER A 347 -33.44 -4.16 -4.32
N ASN A 348 -32.54 -4.18 -3.33
CA ASN A 348 -32.34 -3.07 -2.40
C ASN A 348 -31.79 -1.81 -3.09
N LEU A 349 -30.85 -1.98 -4.05
CA LEU A 349 -30.32 -0.88 -4.86
C LEU A 349 -31.39 -0.21 -5.71
N GLN A 350 -32.37 -0.98 -6.19
CA GLN A 350 -33.48 -0.46 -7.00
C GLN A 350 -34.57 0.20 -6.16
N SER A 351 -34.64 -0.10 -4.87
CA SER A 351 -35.75 0.40 -3.98
C SER A 351 -35.73 1.91 -3.78
N GLY A 352 -34.57 2.57 -3.94
CA GLY A 352 -34.39 3.99 -3.61
C GLY A 352 -34.37 4.26 -2.09
N GLU A 353 -34.37 3.22 -1.25
CA GLU A 353 -34.28 3.35 0.20
C GLU A 353 -32.81 3.48 0.64
N VAL A 354 -32.61 4.01 1.86
CA VAL A 354 -31.26 4.12 2.45
C VAL A 354 -30.86 2.75 3.00
N VAL A 355 -30.03 2.03 2.24
CA VAL A 355 -29.64 0.65 2.55
C VAL A 355 -28.13 0.47 2.50
N GLN A 356 -27.56 -0.18 3.51
CA GLN A 356 -26.18 -0.62 3.52
C GLN A 356 -26.11 -2.11 3.86
N HIS A 357 -25.25 -2.85 3.13
CA HIS A 357 -25.07 -4.29 3.33
C HIS A 357 -23.80 -4.58 4.15
N ILE A 358 -23.89 -5.60 5.00
CA ILE A 358 -22.75 -6.13 5.76
C ILE A 358 -22.82 -7.66 5.79
N GLY A 359 -21.68 -8.35 5.62
CA GLY A 359 -21.59 -9.79 5.73
C GLY A 359 -21.60 -10.25 7.18
N ILE A 360 -22.21 -11.41 7.44
CA ILE A 360 -22.29 -11.99 8.78
C ILE A 360 -20.91 -12.23 9.40
N GLU A 361 -19.91 -12.57 8.58
CA GLU A 361 -18.52 -12.78 8.98
C GLU A 361 -17.83 -11.51 9.50
N HIS A 362 -18.40 -10.34 9.21
CA HIS A 362 -17.86 -9.03 9.61
C HIS A 362 -18.52 -8.45 10.86
N LEU A 363 -19.60 -9.06 11.36
CA LEU A 363 -20.36 -8.54 12.51
C LEU A 363 -19.58 -8.47 13.82
N THR A 364 -18.60 -9.34 13.99
CA THR A 364 -17.71 -9.36 15.16
C THR A 364 -16.54 -8.38 15.05
N VAL A 365 -16.40 -7.70 13.92
CA VAL A 365 -15.32 -6.74 13.65
C VAL A 365 -15.85 -5.32 13.81
N GLU A 366 -15.62 -4.69 14.97
CA GLU A 366 -16.12 -3.34 15.26
C GLU A 366 -15.86 -2.32 14.14
N ALA A 367 -14.65 -2.34 13.58
CA ALA A 367 -14.28 -1.44 12.48
C ALA A 367 -15.10 -1.65 11.19
N ALA A 368 -15.53 -2.88 10.92
CA ALA A 368 -16.36 -3.18 9.74
C ALA A 368 -17.80 -2.70 9.93
N VAL A 369 -18.36 -2.91 11.13
CA VAL A 369 -19.69 -2.40 11.48
C VAL A 369 -19.71 -0.88 11.45
N GLU A 370 -18.69 -0.23 12.01
CA GLU A 370 -18.56 1.23 11.99
C GLU A 370 -18.46 1.78 10.55
N ALA A 371 -17.66 1.14 9.71
CA ALA A 371 -17.55 1.54 8.30
C ALA A 371 -18.90 1.39 7.56
N ALA A 372 -19.65 0.33 7.82
CA ALA A 372 -20.98 0.14 7.24
C ALA A 372 -21.97 1.22 7.68
N LEU A 373 -21.95 1.60 8.96
CA LEU A 373 -22.79 2.67 9.48
C LEU A 373 -22.40 4.06 8.94
N LYS A 374 -21.10 4.35 8.78
CA LYS A 374 -20.63 5.58 8.13
C LYS A 374 -21.08 5.64 6.66
N GLN A 375 -21.07 4.52 5.95
CA GLN A 375 -21.63 4.46 4.59
C GLN A 375 -23.15 4.66 4.57
N LEU A 376 -23.87 4.10 5.55
CA LEU A 376 -25.31 4.31 5.70
C LEU A 376 -25.63 5.80 5.92
N MET A 377 -24.83 6.49 6.75
CA MET A 377 -24.94 7.93 6.96
C MET A 377 -24.73 8.70 5.65
N ILE A 378 -23.69 8.42 4.88
CA ILE A 378 -23.44 9.05 3.57
C ILE A 378 -24.64 8.87 2.63
N LYS A 379 -25.21 7.68 2.55
CA LYS A 379 -26.39 7.41 1.72
C LYS A 379 -27.60 8.21 2.17
N SER A 380 -27.79 8.35 3.49
CA SER A 380 -28.86 9.18 4.04
C SER A 380 -28.69 10.65 3.66
N GLU A 381 -27.48 11.16 3.69
CA GLU A 381 -27.15 12.54 3.34
C GLU A 381 -27.34 12.83 1.84
N ILE A 382 -27.06 11.86 0.98
CA ILE A 382 -27.37 11.96 -0.46
C ILE A 382 -28.91 12.07 -0.64
N LYS A 383 -29.66 11.20 0.01
CA LYS A 383 -31.15 11.20 -0.09
C LYS A 383 -31.78 12.47 0.47
N THR A 384 -31.29 12.96 1.60
CA THR A 384 -31.78 14.19 2.24
C THR A 384 -31.22 15.47 1.64
N ARG A 385 -30.26 15.37 0.71
CA ARG A 385 -29.58 16.49 0.09
C ARG A 385 -28.82 17.41 1.08
N GLN A 386 -28.47 16.92 2.27
CA GLN A 386 -27.79 17.70 3.29
C GLN A 386 -26.66 16.88 3.92
N ILE A 387 -25.42 17.36 3.83
CA ILE A 387 -24.28 16.77 4.49
C ILE A 387 -24.20 17.30 5.92
N VAL A 388 -24.32 16.42 6.90
CA VAL A 388 -24.22 16.70 8.33
C VAL A 388 -22.98 16.05 8.97
N SER A 389 -22.33 15.14 8.26
CA SER A 389 -21.15 14.42 8.72
C SER A 389 -19.84 15.23 8.68
N PHE A 390 -19.88 16.42 8.07
CA PHE A 390 -18.71 17.29 7.99
C PHE A 390 -18.96 18.61 8.72
N PRO A 391 -17.99 19.07 9.57
CA PRO A 391 -18.16 20.29 10.35
C PRO A 391 -18.11 21.54 9.47
N LYS A 392 -19.11 22.40 9.59
CA LYS A 392 -19.25 23.62 8.77
C LYS A 392 -18.12 24.62 8.99
N GLU A 393 -17.54 24.65 10.18
CA GLU A 393 -16.41 25.51 10.53
C GLU A 393 -15.12 25.21 9.74
N PHE A 394 -15.03 24.04 9.11
CA PHE A 394 -13.89 23.66 8.27
C PHE A 394 -14.19 23.78 6.77
N THR A 395 -15.30 24.40 6.38
CA THR A 395 -15.58 24.73 4.97
C THR A 395 -14.98 26.09 4.61
N SER A 396 -14.74 26.30 3.33
CA SER A 396 -14.29 27.59 2.80
C SER A 396 -15.35 28.68 2.82
N GLY A 397 -16.62 28.31 3.10
CA GLY A 397 -17.76 29.22 2.96
C GLY A 397 -18.19 29.47 1.51
N GLU A 398 -17.63 28.74 0.55
CA GLU A 398 -17.95 28.80 -0.88
C GLU A 398 -18.63 27.52 -1.37
N GLY A 399 -19.30 27.59 -2.52
CA GLY A 399 -19.85 26.43 -3.19
C GLY A 399 -18.89 25.88 -4.25
N TYR A 400 -18.96 24.55 -4.46
CA TYR A 400 -18.11 23.85 -5.42
C TYR A 400 -18.90 22.79 -6.20
N SER A 401 -18.51 22.59 -7.45
CA SER A 401 -18.95 21.45 -8.25
C SER A 401 -17.84 20.42 -8.35
N PHE A 402 -18.18 19.15 -8.11
CA PHE A 402 -17.27 18.01 -8.18
C PHE A 402 -17.63 17.13 -9.37
N PHE A 403 -16.65 16.74 -10.16
CA PHE A 403 -16.85 15.93 -11.36
C PHE A 403 -16.01 14.66 -11.31
N ILE A 404 -16.56 13.55 -11.80
CA ILE A 404 -15.86 12.28 -12.06
C ILE A 404 -16.18 11.86 -13.49
N ALA A 405 -15.20 11.34 -14.21
CA ALA A 405 -15.40 10.66 -15.49
C ALA A 405 -15.36 9.13 -15.28
N THR A 406 -16.20 8.39 -16.00
CA THR A 406 -16.15 6.93 -16.09
C THR A 406 -16.21 6.50 -17.55
N GLU A 407 -15.80 5.27 -17.85
CA GLU A 407 -16.01 4.67 -19.17
C GLU A 407 -17.52 4.46 -19.42
N SER A 408 -17.98 4.69 -20.64
CA SER A 408 -19.35 4.38 -21.02
C SER A 408 -19.57 2.87 -20.98
N GLU A 409 -20.73 2.42 -20.48
CA GLU A 409 -21.13 1.00 -20.54
C GLU A 409 -21.63 0.61 -21.94
N ASP A 410 -21.82 1.57 -22.85
CA ASP A 410 -22.24 1.31 -24.21
C ASP A 410 -21.03 0.91 -25.08
N GLU A 411 -21.00 -0.35 -25.50
CA GLU A 411 -19.92 -0.87 -26.37
C GLU A 411 -19.80 -0.14 -27.73
N TYR A 412 -20.86 0.57 -28.15
CA TYR A 412 -20.93 1.31 -29.42
C TYR A 412 -20.58 2.79 -29.29
N ASP A 413 -20.53 3.32 -28.05
CA ASP A 413 -20.13 4.70 -27.77
C ASP A 413 -18.91 4.70 -26.83
N PRO A 414 -17.68 4.75 -27.37
CA PRO A 414 -16.44 4.74 -26.56
C PRO A 414 -16.20 6.07 -25.83
N ALA A 415 -17.17 6.98 -25.84
CA ALA A 415 -17.07 8.25 -25.14
C ALA A 415 -17.09 8.05 -23.61
N PHE A 416 -16.48 8.99 -22.90
CA PHE A 416 -16.59 9.04 -21.44
C PHE A 416 -17.97 9.60 -21.04
N VAL A 417 -18.49 9.16 -19.93
CA VAL A 417 -19.63 9.76 -19.26
C VAL A 417 -19.16 10.45 -17.98
N TYR A 418 -19.80 11.57 -17.68
CA TYR A 418 -19.42 12.42 -16.56
C TYR A 418 -20.51 12.41 -15.50
N HIS A 419 -20.10 12.66 -14.29
CA HIS A 419 -20.98 12.72 -13.14
C HIS A 419 -20.65 13.98 -12.36
N LYS A 420 -21.69 14.66 -11.86
CA LYS A 420 -21.58 15.95 -11.19
C LYS A 420 -22.25 15.94 -9.83
N LEU A 421 -21.65 16.57 -8.85
CA LEU A 421 -22.22 16.88 -7.55
C LEU A 421 -21.91 18.32 -7.19
N CYS A 422 -22.96 19.12 -6.89
CA CYS A 422 -22.80 20.50 -6.47
C CYS A 422 -23.08 20.65 -4.99
N LEU A 423 -22.18 21.31 -4.28
CA LEU A 423 -22.33 21.72 -2.89
C LEU A 423 -22.37 23.22 -2.79
N ASN A 424 -23.30 23.74 -1.97
CA ASN A 424 -23.26 25.16 -1.58
C ASN A 424 -22.40 25.37 -0.32
N ALA A 425 -22.21 26.64 0.07
CA ALA A 425 -21.47 27.03 1.26
C ALA A 425 -21.95 26.39 2.58
N ASN A 426 -23.18 25.92 2.65
CA ASN A 426 -23.77 25.27 3.82
C ASN A 426 -23.73 23.74 3.74
N LEU A 427 -22.97 23.15 2.80
CA LEU A 427 -22.88 21.73 2.53
C LEU A 427 -24.23 21.10 2.12
N ALA A 428 -25.18 21.89 1.61
CA ALA A 428 -26.35 21.33 0.96
C ALA A 428 -25.97 20.86 -0.46
N ILE A 429 -26.42 19.67 -0.81
CA ILE A 429 -26.29 19.11 -2.15
C ILE A 429 -27.36 19.76 -3.04
N THR A 430 -26.97 20.73 -3.82
CA THR A 430 -27.88 21.51 -4.66
C THR A 430 -28.21 20.81 -5.97
N ASP A 431 -27.26 19.98 -6.46
CA ASP A 431 -27.46 19.21 -7.68
C ASP A 431 -26.64 17.91 -7.65
N ILE A 432 -27.18 16.83 -8.21
CA ILE A 432 -26.50 15.58 -8.55
C ILE A 432 -26.97 15.15 -9.92
N GLN A 433 -26.05 15.00 -10.84
CA GLN A 433 -26.31 14.51 -12.20
C GLN A 433 -25.41 13.31 -12.50
N ILE A 434 -25.99 12.24 -13.01
CA ILE A 434 -25.29 10.99 -13.30
C ILE A 434 -25.42 10.70 -14.81
N ASN A 435 -24.34 10.23 -15.43
CA ASN A 435 -24.26 9.90 -16.86
C ASN A 435 -24.51 11.10 -17.78
N ILE A 436 -23.84 12.20 -17.52
CA ILE A 436 -23.87 13.41 -18.37
C ILE A 436 -22.96 13.16 -19.58
N ARG A 437 -23.42 13.53 -20.78
CA ARG A 437 -22.55 13.58 -21.96
C ARG A 437 -21.71 14.85 -21.97
N GLU A 438 -20.60 14.86 -22.70
CA GLU A 438 -19.70 16.00 -22.79
C GLU A 438 -20.43 17.27 -23.22
N ASP A 439 -21.26 17.17 -24.27
CA ASP A 439 -22.03 18.29 -24.83
C ASP A 439 -23.11 18.84 -23.87
N ASP A 440 -23.56 18.06 -22.91
CA ASP A 440 -24.59 18.42 -21.93
C ASP A 440 -24.00 18.95 -20.62
N CYS A 441 -22.66 18.98 -20.51
CA CYS A 441 -21.98 19.42 -19.29
C CYS A 441 -21.82 20.93 -19.26
N ASP A 442 -22.10 21.53 -18.11
CA ASP A 442 -21.99 22.98 -17.88
C ASP A 442 -20.57 23.48 -17.59
N TRP A 443 -19.58 22.56 -17.52
CA TRP A 443 -18.18 22.92 -17.38
C TRP A 443 -17.44 22.79 -18.73
N GLU A 444 -17.04 23.92 -19.31
CA GLU A 444 -16.45 24.00 -20.67
C GLU A 444 -15.20 23.12 -20.87
N ASN A 445 -14.45 22.86 -19.81
CA ASN A 445 -13.20 22.08 -19.89
C ASN A 445 -13.36 20.63 -19.48
N ILE A 446 -14.59 20.10 -19.46
CA ILE A 446 -14.89 18.74 -19.00
C ILE A 446 -14.12 17.67 -19.80
N SER A 447 -13.83 17.91 -21.09
CA SER A 447 -13.05 17.01 -21.96
C SER A 447 -11.62 16.74 -21.47
N GLN A 448 -11.08 17.57 -20.57
CA GLN A 448 -9.78 17.33 -19.94
C GLN A 448 -9.84 16.31 -18.81
N LEU A 449 -11.03 15.96 -18.34
CA LEU A 449 -11.23 14.96 -17.31
C LEU A 449 -11.36 13.57 -17.94
N SER A 450 -10.58 12.62 -17.44
CA SER A 450 -10.61 11.21 -17.88
C SER A 450 -10.88 10.26 -16.72
N PRO A 451 -11.28 9.00 -16.98
CA PRO A 451 -11.48 7.98 -15.94
C PRO A 451 -10.25 7.67 -15.09
N ASP A 452 -9.04 7.95 -15.59
CA ASP A 452 -7.79 7.76 -14.84
C ASP A 452 -7.59 8.85 -13.76
N HIS A 453 -8.36 9.94 -13.81
CA HIS A 453 -8.30 11.00 -12.81
C HIS A 453 -9.14 10.65 -11.57
N ILE A 454 -8.77 11.22 -10.43
CA ILE A 454 -9.58 11.12 -9.20
C ILE A 454 -10.88 11.87 -9.39
N GLY A 455 -10.80 13.03 -10.03
CA GLY A 455 -11.92 13.90 -10.36
C GLY A 455 -11.48 15.34 -10.55
N ALA A 456 -12.43 16.22 -10.80
CA ALA A 456 -12.21 17.66 -10.88
C ALA A 456 -13.07 18.41 -9.86
N ILE A 457 -12.59 19.56 -9.41
CA ILE A 457 -13.29 20.49 -8.51
C ILE A 457 -13.34 21.85 -9.19
N VAL A 458 -14.52 22.42 -9.32
CA VAL A 458 -14.75 23.70 -9.99
C VAL A 458 -15.39 24.66 -8.99
N ASP A 459 -14.82 25.87 -8.85
CA ASP A 459 -15.40 26.93 -8.01
C ASP A 459 -16.48 27.72 -8.73
N SER A 460 -17.16 28.62 -8.05
CA SER A 460 -18.22 29.47 -8.60
C SER A 460 -17.74 30.48 -9.66
N LYS A 461 -16.42 30.66 -9.82
CA LYS A 461 -15.81 31.56 -10.80
C LYS A 461 -15.33 30.83 -12.05
N GLY A 462 -15.47 29.47 -12.10
CA GLY A 462 -15.00 28.64 -13.20
C GLY A 462 -13.55 28.23 -13.11
N ASN A 463 -12.82 28.57 -12.01
CA ASN A 463 -11.49 27.97 -11.81
C ASN A 463 -11.64 26.51 -11.48
N ALA A 464 -10.71 25.67 -11.96
CA ALA A 464 -10.79 24.24 -11.77
C ALA A 464 -9.46 23.62 -11.29
N LEU A 465 -9.59 22.53 -10.54
CA LEU A 465 -8.50 21.68 -10.08
C LEU A 465 -8.79 20.26 -10.54
N ILE A 466 -7.94 19.69 -11.39
CA ILE A 466 -8.03 18.28 -11.76
C ILE A 466 -7.07 17.49 -10.88
N LEU A 467 -7.61 16.54 -10.13
CA LEU A 467 -6.86 15.69 -9.22
C LEU A 467 -6.56 14.34 -9.88
N LYS A 468 -5.30 13.93 -9.90
CA LYS A 468 -4.90 12.66 -10.50
C LYS A 468 -3.89 11.92 -9.63
N ASP A 469 -3.91 10.58 -9.70
CA ASP A 469 -2.86 9.79 -9.09
C ASP A 469 -1.56 9.99 -9.86
N SER A 470 -0.51 10.37 -9.14
CA SER A 470 0.83 10.32 -9.70
C SER A 470 1.39 8.90 -9.60
N GLU A 471 2.34 8.55 -10.44
CA GLU A 471 3.11 7.31 -10.28
C GLU A 471 4.11 7.38 -9.11
N ARG A 472 4.13 8.50 -8.36
CA ARG A 472 5.04 8.70 -7.24
C ARG A 472 4.45 8.19 -5.94
N VAL A 473 5.33 7.67 -5.09
CA VAL A 473 4.98 7.19 -3.75
C VAL A 473 5.86 7.87 -2.72
N VAL A 474 5.29 8.11 -1.54
CA VAL A 474 6.03 8.68 -0.42
C VAL A 474 6.98 7.63 0.14
N LEU A 475 8.23 8.01 0.31
CA LEU A 475 9.26 7.23 0.97
C LEU A 475 9.60 7.84 2.34
N PRO A 476 10.21 7.05 3.24
CA PRO A 476 10.84 7.60 4.43
C PRO A 476 12.10 8.41 4.05
N ASP A 477 12.63 9.16 4.99
CA ASP A 477 14.01 9.62 4.91
C ASP A 477 14.93 8.41 4.92
N CYS A 478 15.24 7.92 3.71
CA CYS A 478 15.98 6.67 3.53
C CYS A 478 17.40 6.76 4.10
N LEU A 479 18.02 7.93 4.06
CA LEU A 479 19.38 8.13 4.58
C LEU A 479 19.40 7.91 6.09
N ASN A 480 18.65 8.72 6.83
CA ASN A 480 18.61 8.66 8.29
C ASN A 480 18.01 7.34 8.79
N LEU A 481 17.00 6.80 8.11
CA LEU A 481 16.40 5.53 8.49
C LEU A 481 17.33 4.35 8.25
N SER A 482 18.12 4.36 7.17
CA SER A 482 19.12 3.32 6.90
C SER A 482 20.22 3.31 7.96
N GLU A 483 20.77 4.46 8.30
CA GLU A 483 21.76 4.60 9.38
C GLU A 483 21.22 4.09 10.70
N TYR A 484 19.97 4.41 11.02
CA TYR A 484 19.31 3.95 12.22
C TYR A 484 19.12 2.42 12.25
N ILE A 485 18.65 1.82 11.14
CA ILE A 485 18.49 0.36 11.03
C ILE A 485 19.84 -0.34 11.13
N SER A 486 20.89 0.19 10.50
CA SER A 486 22.25 -0.36 10.59
C SER A 486 22.77 -0.33 12.02
N ALA A 487 22.56 0.77 12.76
CA ALA A 487 22.92 0.84 14.18
C ALA A 487 22.15 -0.18 15.04
N LEU A 488 20.90 -0.48 14.69
CA LEU A 488 20.14 -1.56 15.37
C LEU A 488 20.70 -2.95 15.05
N GLU A 489 21.10 -3.19 13.80
CA GLU A 489 21.74 -4.45 13.39
C GLU A 489 23.05 -4.69 14.12
N ASP A 490 23.86 -3.65 14.25
CA ASP A 490 25.14 -3.74 14.95
C ASP A 490 24.97 -3.98 16.46
N ARG A 491 23.99 -3.32 17.08
CA ARG A 491 23.64 -3.60 18.50
C ARG A 491 23.25 -5.06 18.72
N ARG A 492 22.58 -5.70 17.76
CA ARG A 492 22.21 -7.13 17.88
C ARG A 492 23.39 -8.09 17.84
N LYS A 493 24.47 -7.67 17.22
CA LYS A 493 25.74 -8.44 17.17
C LYS A 493 26.58 -8.19 18.42
N THR A 494 26.20 -7.21 19.27
CA THR A 494 26.93 -6.88 20.48
C THR A 494 26.76 -8.01 21.50
N ASN A 495 27.86 -8.40 22.11
CA ASN A 495 27.85 -9.32 23.23
C ASN A 495 27.31 -8.60 24.48
N ILE A 496 26.52 -9.30 25.25
CA ILE A 496 26.00 -8.85 26.55
C ILE A 496 26.17 -9.97 27.55
N THR A 497 26.55 -9.65 28.77
CA THR A 497 26.61 -10.63 29.86
C THR A 497 25.24 -10.87 30.50
N GLY A 498 25.08 -11.95 31.24
CA GLY A 498 23.89 -12.20 32.04
C GLY A 498 23.64 -11.05 33.04
N ASN A 499 24.71 -10.54 33.69
CA ASN A 499 24.65 -9.40 34.59
C ASN A 499 24.14 -8.13 33.89
N ASP A 500 24.71 -7.76 32.74
CA ASP A 500 24.27 -6.58 31.97
C ASP A 500 22.80 -6.67 31.58
N LEU A 501 22.37 -7.89 31.22
CA LEU A 501 20.97 -8.15 30.85
C LEU A 501 20.06 -7.95 32.07
N CYS A 502 20.44 -8.49 33.23
CA CYS A 502 19.74 -8.30 34.50
C CYS A 502 19.61 -6.82 34.85
N GLU A 503 20.73 -6.09 34.88
CA GLU A 503 20.75 -4.67 35.21
C GLU A 503 19.87 -3.84 34.27
N THR A 504 19.92 -4.16 32.98
CA THR A 504 19.12 -3.43 31.98
C THR A 504 17.64 -3.70 32.16
N MET A 505 17.24 -4.94 32.46
CA MET A 505 15.84 -5.29 32.75
C MET A 505 15.35 -4.67 34.04
N GLN A 506 16.16 -4.68 35.10
CA GLN A 506 15.83 -4.04 36.37
C GLN A 506 15.65 -2.53 36.20
N ARG A 507 16.49 -1.87 35.37
CA ARG A 507 16.35 -0.45 35.06
C ARG A 507 15.02 -0.14 34.39
N VAL A 508 14.53 -0.99 33.48
CA VAL A 508 13.22 -0.82 32.86
C VAL A 508 12.08 -0.89 33.87
N VAL A 509 12.19 -1.80 34.83
CA VAL A 509 11.24 -1.90 35.95
C VAL A 509 11.29 -0.63 36.81
N ASP A 510 12.48 -0.15 37.13
CA ASP A 510 12.68 0.99 38.03
C ASP A 510 12.25 2.34 37.41
N GLU A 511 12.37 2.49 36.10
CA GLU A 511 11.93 3.66 35.38
C GLU A 511 10.39 3.76 35.21
N GLU A 512 9.64 2.67 35.47
CA GLU A 512 8.17 2.69 35.37
C GLU A 512 7.58 3.48 36.56
N LYS A 513 6.83 4.55 36.21
CA LYS A 513 6.24 5.48 37.18
C LYS A 513 4.92 4.99 37.77
N ASN A 514 4.19 4.13 37.04
CA ASN A 514 2.94 3.58 37.50
C ASN A 514 3.20 2.39 38.43
N ARG A 515 2.81 2.50 39.69
CA ARG A 515 3.07 1.50 40.73
C ARG A 515 2.57 0.10 40.34
N ASN A 516 1.32 -0.02 39.85
CA ASN A 516 0.74 -1.31 39.51
C ASN A 516 1.45 -1.97 38.34
N LYS A 517 1.86 -1.16 37.36
CA LYS A 517 2.68 -1.65 36.21
C LYS A 517 4.08 -2.03 36.66
N LYS A 518 4.68 -1.28 37.58
CA LYS A 518 6.02 -1.60 38.13
C LYS A 518 6.02 -2.95 38.84
N GLU A 519 5.04 -3.19 39.69
CA GLU A 519 4.89 -4.46 40.44
C GLU A 519 4.68 -5.64 39.44
N GLU A 520 3.90 -5.43 38.39
CA GLU A 520 3.68 -6.44 37.35
C GLU A 520 4.93 -6.70 36.49
N LEU A 521 5.67 -5.65 36.13
CA LEU A 521 6.95 -5.77 35.40
C LEU A 521 7.99 -6.51 36.24
N GLN A 522 8.09 -6.22 37.56
CA GLN A 522 8.96 -6.93 38.44
C GLN A 522 8.63 -8.42 38.51
N LYS A 523 7.35 -8.75 38.72
CA LYS A 523 6.90 -10.14 38.73
C LYS A 523 7.25 -10.88 37.42
N ASN A 524 7.05 -10.23 36.27
CA ASN A 524 7.39 -10.82 35.00
C ASN A 524 8.90 -11.01 34.80
N PHE A 525 9.71 -10.12 35.35
CA PHE A 525 11.17 -10.25 35.32
C PHE A 525 11.64 -11.40 36.22
N ASP A 526 11.10 -11.51 37.43
CA ASP A 526 11.42 -12.60 38.35
C ASP A 526 11.02 -13.96 37.77
N GLU A 527 9.87 -14.04 37.11
CA GLU A 527 9.41 -15.24 36.38
C GLU A 527 10.36 -15.62 35.25
N LEU A 528 10.88 -14.65 34.51
CA LEU A 528 11.88 -14.86 33.47
C LEU A 528 13.17 -15.45 34.01
N ARG A 529 13.71 -14.85 35.09
CA ARG A 529 14.94 -15.34 35.74
C ARG A 529 14.80 -16.77 36.25
N GLN A 530 13.64 -17.13 36.76
CA GLN A 530 13.42 -18.46 37.31
C GLN A 530 13.18 -19.54 36.27
N ASN A 531 12.51 -19.21 35.17
CA ASN A 531 12.00 -20.19 34.23
C ASN A 531 12.77 -20.32 32.92
N VAL A 532 13.63 -19.35 32.61
CA VAL A 532 14.38 -19.37 31.32
C VAL A 532 15.72 -20.09 31.51
N ALA A 533 15.77 -21.35 31.11
CA ALA A 533 17.01 -22.11 31.03
C ALA A 533 17.86 -21.63 29.82
N GLY A 534 19.16 -21.62 29.97
CA GLY A 534 20.13 -21.27 28.91
C GLY A 534 20.62 -19.82 28.95
N ILE A 535 20.17 -19.02 29.91
CA ILE A 535 20.78 -17.74 30.28
C ILE A 535 21.23 -17.85 31.76
N ASP A 536 22.51 -17.70 31.98
CA ASP A 536 23.05 -17.54 33.34
C ASP A 536 22.99 -16.05 33.68
N TRP A 537 21.93 -15.68 34.42
CA TRP A 537 21.54 -14.29 34.69
C TRP A 537 22.51 -13.55 35.61
N ASP A 538 23.30 -14.30 36.36
CA ASP A 538 24.22 -13.74 37.38
C ASP A 538 25.69 -14.00 36.96
N SER A 539 25.97 -14.15 35.68
CA SER A 539 27.28 -14.49 35.16
C SER A 539 27.87 -13.42 34.23
N GLU A 540 29.20 -13.45 34.12
CA GLU A 540 29.96 -12.70 33.15
C GLU A 540 30.06 -13.44 31.78
N GLN A 541 29.33 -14.53 31.60
CA GLN A 541 29.29 -15.23 30.31
C GLN A 541 28.68 -14.31 29.23
N GLU A 542 29.40 -14.14 28.19
CA GLU A 542 28.95 -13.34 27.03
C GLU A 542 27.99 -14.12 26.15
N PHE A 543 26.91 -13.49 25.78
CA PHE A 543 25.94 -13.97 24.84
C PHE A 543 25.77 -12.92 23.74
N GLN A 544 25.56 -13.36 22.50
CA GLN A 544 25.07 -12.44 21.50
C GLN A 544 23.60 -12.09 21.80
N LEU A 545 23.24 -10.83 21.69
CA LEU A 545 21.88 -10.37 21.96
C LEU A 545 20.84 -11.08 21.11
N SER A 546 21.21 -11.49 19.87
CA SER A 546 20.40 -12.34 18.99
C SER A 546 20.12 -13.73 19.58
N ASP A 547 21.07 -14.32 20.29
CA ASP A 547 20.94 -15.65 20.87
C ASP A 547 20.03 -15.63 22.09
N ILE A 548 20.15 -14.59 22.91
CA ILE A 548 19.24 -14.34 24.02
C ILE A 548 17.80 -14.25 23.52
N TYR A 549 17.56 -13.49 22.44
CA TYR A 549 16.23 -13.39 21.83
C TYR A 549 15.72 -14.76 21.35
N ASN A 550 16.57 -15.56 20.71
CA ASN A 550 16.20 -16.89 20.24
C ASN A 550 15.91 -17.87 21.38
N ILE A 551 16.63 -17.76 22.50
CA ILE A 551 16.34 -18.52 23.72
C ILE A 551 14.98 -18.11 24.26
N LEU A 552 14.75 -16.84 24.47
CA LEU A 552 13.51 -16.30 25.04
C LEU A 552 12.28 -16.57 24.15
N LYS A 553 12.44 -16.59 22.83
CA LYS A 553 11.37 -16.92 21.87
C LYS A 553 10.86 -18.35 21.99
N LYS A 554 11.67 -19.28 22.46
CA LYS A 554 11.25 -20.69 22.66
C LYS A 554 10.27 -20.84 23.81
N TYR A 555 10.21 -19.89 24.73
CA TYR A 555 9.30 -19.89 25.86
C TYR A 555 7.95 -19.28 25.44
N THR A 556 7.11 -20.13 24.81
CA THR A 556 5.77 -19.73 24.32
C THR A 556 4.78 -19.37 25.42
N THR A 557 5.08 -19.76 26.66
CA THR A 557 4.30 -19.47 27.88
C THR A 557 4.52 -18.06 28.41
N LEU A 558 5.52 -17.33 27.90
CA LEU A 558 5.75 -15.95 28.33
C LEU A 558 4.54 -15.08 28.03
N SER A 559 4.10 -14.33 29.02
CA SER A 559 2.99 -13.39 28.87
C SER A 559 3.27 -12.39 27.75
N ARG A 560 2.20 -11.82 27.16
CA ARG A 560 2.33 -10.77 26.13
C ARG A 560 3.23 -9.63 26.65
N ARG A 561 3.10 -9.25 27.90
CA ARG A 561 3.86 -8.15 28.52
C ARG A 561 5.34 -8.51 28.72
N THR A 562 5.66 -9.74 29.10
CA THR A 562 7.05 -10.18 29.16
C THR A 562 7.72 -10.13 27.80
N ARG A 563 6.99 -10.50 26.74
CA ARG A 563 7.47 -10.34 25.36
C ARG A 563 7.63 -8.86 24.97
N GLU A 564 6.79 -7.98 25.47
CA GLU A 564 6.91 -6.53 25.29
C GLU A 564 8.12 -5.94 26.01
N MET A 565 8.42 -6.39 27.23
CA MET A 565 9.67 -6.04 27.94
C MET A 565 10.90 -6.43 27.13
N LEU A 566 10.95 -7.64 26.62
CA LEU A 566 12.05 -8.11 25.77
C LEU A 566 12.16 -7.30 24.47
N ASN A 567 11.04 -6.86 23.91
CA ASN A 567 11.04 -5.96 22.77
C ASN A 567 11.58 -4.56 23.11
N ILE A 568 11.47 -4.10 24.37
CA ILE A 568 12.04 -2.81 24.82
C ILE A 568 13.57 -2.84 24.70
N PHE A 569 14.22 -3.99 24.87
CA PHE A 569 15.66 -4.15 24.60
C PHE A 569 16.06 -3.88 23.16
N TYR A 570 15.17 -4.20 22.22
CA TYR A 570 15.42 -4.09 20.79
C TYR A 570 14.79 -2.83 20.19
N ARG A 571 13.94 -2.16 20.98
CA ARG A 571 13.41 -0.86 20.60
C ARG A 571 14.25 0.22 21.25
N PRO A 572 14.75 1.19 20.50
CA PRO A 572 15.13 2.45 21.12
C PRO A 572 13.93 2.99 21.90
N LYS A 573 14.17 3.69 23.00
CA LYS A 573 13.16 4.38 23.82
C LYS A 573 12.23 5.34 23.02
N GLU A 574 12.47 5.53 21.73
CA GLU A 574 11.69 6.37 20.84
C GLU A 574 10.51 5.59 20.26
N SER A 575 9.39 5.64 20.98
CA SER A 575 8.06 5.27 20.48
C SER A 575 7.63 6.24 19.38
N GLY A 576 8.28 6.24 18.25
CA GLY A 576 8.02 7.23 17.20
C GLY A 576 8.90 7.08 15.98
N MET A 577 9.61 5.95 15.85
CA MET A 577 10.53 5.74 14.73
C MET A 577 9.87 6.00 13.38
N VAL A 578 8.63 5.54 13.20
CA VAL A 578 7.91 5.77 11.95
C VAL A 578 7.59 7.26 11.78
N ALA A 579 7.10 7.92 12.84
CA ALA A 579 6.79 9.35 12.83
C ALA A 579 8.04 10.23 12.61
N LYS A 580 9.22 9.75 13.04
CA LYS A 580 10.48 10.50 12.88
C LYS A 580 10.97 10.54 11.43
N TYR A 581 10.75 9.47 10.68
CA TYR A 581 11.32 9.30 9.34
C TYR A 581 10.28 9.35 8.22
N TYR A 582 9.00 9.49 8.54
CA TYR A 582 7.91 9.73 7.61
C TYR A 582 7.26 11.07 7.87
N PRO A 583 6.57 11.64 6.88
CA PRO A 583 5.73 12.82 7.10
C PRO A 583 4.73 12.60 8.24
N THR A 584 4.39 13.68 8.93
CA THR A 584 3.51 13.65 10.10
C THR A 584 2.18 12.95 9.79
N PHE A 585 1.76 12.07 10.70
CA PHE A 585 0.56 11.26 10.52
C PHE A 585 -0.72 12.03 10.76
N LYS A 586 -1.80 11.60 10.10
CA LYS A 586 -3.14 12.24 10.09
C LYS A 586 -3.14 13.67 9.55
N ASN A 587 -2.16 13.98 8.74
CA ASN A 587 -2.02 15.28 8.13
C ASN A 587 -2.22 15.19 6.62
N ILE A 588 -2.61 16.29 6.03
CA ILE A 588 -2.50 16.52 4.59
C ILE A 588 -1.25 17.36 4.35
N HIS A 589 -0.43 16.92 3.41
CA HIS A 589 0.75 17.65 2.97
C HIS A 589 0.46 18.15 1.57
N VAL A 590 0.69 19.44 1.35
CA VAL A 590 0.34 20.10 0.10
C VAL A 590 1.41 21.12 -0.31
N ASN A 591 1.68 21.16 -1.60
CA ASN A 591 2.36 22.26 -2.27
C ASN A 591 1.48 22.77 -3.43
N ASP A 592 2.01 23.65 -4.27
CA ASP A 592 1.22 24.31 -5.33
C ASP A 592 0.62 23.34 -6.37
N THR A 593 1.24 22.18 -6.56
CA THR A 593 0.89 21.24 -7.63
C THR A 593 0.66 19.80 -7.17
N GLU A 594 0.82 19.54 -5.87
CA GLU A 594 0.80 18.17 -5.35
C GLU A 594 0.22 18.11 -3.94
N TYR A 595 -0.37 16.97 -3.60
CA TYR A 595 -0.77 16.69 -2.23
C TYR A 595 -0.66 15.20 -1.91
N MET A 596 -0.60 14.90 -0.62
CA MET A 596 -0.77 13.55 -0.10
C MET A 596 -1.53 13.58 1.22
N VAL A 597 -2.21 12.50 1.52
CA VAL A 597 -2.88 12.29 2.81
C VAL A 597 -2.13 11.20 3.56
N ALA A 598 -1.50 11.57 4.66
CA ALA A 598 -0.78 10.62 5.49
C ALA A 598 -1.77 9.78 6.34
N PRO A 599 -1.62 8.47 6.38
CA PRO A 599 -2.45 7.60 7.21
C PRO A 599 -2.08 7.70 8.69
N ASP A 600 -2.91 7.13 9.55
CA ASP A 600 -2.56 6.94 10.95
C ASP A 600 -1.33 6.02 11.11
N THR A 601 -0.47 6.31 12.10
CA THR A 601 0.71 5.49 12.45
C THR A 601 0.39 4.02 12.67
N GLU A 602 -0.73 3.73 13.33
CA GLU A 602 -1.14 2.34 13.57
C GLU A 602 -1.48 1.61 12.27
N MET A 603 -2.04 2.34 11.30
CA MET A 603 -2.34 1.79 9.98
C MET A 603 -1.08 1.53 9.16
N MET A 604 -0.05 2.38 9.25
CA MET A 604 1.19 2.17 8.50
C MET A 604 1.89 0.86 8.86
N GLN A 605 1.80 0.41 10.11
CA GLN A 605 2.35 -0.89 10.51
C GLN A 605 1.68 -2.08 9.81
N THR A 606 0.46 -1.89 9.34
CA THR A 606 -0.35 -2.95 8.72
C THR A 606 -0.58 -2.74 7.22
N MET A 607 -0.21 -1.57 6.66
CA MET A 607 -0.40 -1.28 5.23
C MET A 607 0.51 -2.13 4.35
N ALA A 608 -0.07 -2.67 3.29
CA ALA A 608 0.67 -3.42 2.27
C ALA A 608 1.33 -2.53 1.21
N GLY A 609 0.90 -1.28 1.06
CA GLY A 609 1.31 -0.34 0.02
C GLY A 609 1.88 0.97 0.53
N PHE A 610 2.59 1.68 -0.34
CA PHE A 610 3.09 3.03 -0.09
C PHE A 610 1.97 4.05 -0.28
N ILE A 611 2.09 5.19 0.42
CA ILE A 611 1.23 6.36 0.22
C ILE A 611 1.53 6.93 -1.17
N ARG A 612 0.49 7.20 -1.96
CA ARG A 612 0.63 7.84 -3.26
C ARG A 612 0.59 9.34 -3.15
N ILE A 613 1.47 10.01 -3.87
CA ILE A 613 1.40 11.44 -4.12
C ILE A 613 0.37 11.66 -5.23
N LYS A 614 -0.41 12.71 -5.12
CA LYS A 614 -1.43 13.11 -6.09
C LYS A 614 -1.04 14.45 -6.70
N ASP A 615 -1.16 14.52 -8.01
CA ASP A 615 -0.91 15.74 -8.75
C ASP A 615 -2.19 16.58 -8.83
N ILE A 616 -2.01 17.91 -8.86
CA ILE A 616 -3.07 18.92 -9.00
C ILE A 616 -2.78 19.71 -10.27
N ASP A 617 -3.58 19.51 -11.31
CA ASP A 617 -3.54 20.38 -12.48
C ASP A 617 -4.47 21.57 -12.23
N VAL A 618 -3.92 22.78 -12.25
CA VAL A 618 -4.63 24.01 -11.94
C VAL A 618 -5.05 24.72 -13.22
N MET A 619 -6.32 25.02 -13.33
CA MET A 619 -6.92 25.82 -14.41
C MET A 619 -7.49 27.10 -13.80
N GLY A 620 -6.82 28.21 -14.03
CA GLY A 620 -7.15 29.50 -13.43
C GLY A 620 -6.44 29.72 -12.09
N THR A 621 -7.17 30.14 -11.07
CA THR A 621 -6.62 30.40 -9.73
C THR A 621 -6.55 29.12 -8.91
N ASN A 622 -5.41 28.86 -8.27
CA ASN A 622 -5.29 27.74 -7.34
C ASN A 622 -6.01 28.06 -6.02
N PHE A 623 -7.06 27.30 -5.72
CA PHE A 623 -7.84 27.40 -4.48
C PHE A 623 -7.72 26.13 -3.61
N PHE A 624 -6.79 25.21 -3.90
CA PHE A 624 -6.66 23.92 -3.24
C PHE A 624 -6.49 24.07 -1.71
N ALA A 625 -5.73 25.05 -1.26
CA ALA A 625 -5.52 25.30 0.16
C ALA A 625 -6.82 25.54 0.95
N GLN A 626 -7.87 26.08 0.31
CA GLN A 626 -9.19 26.29 0.91
C GLN A 626 -9.96 24.99 1.09
N LEU A 627 -9.65 23.97 0.27
CA LEU A 627 -10.29 22.64 0.30
C LEU A 627 -9.56 21.65 1.21
N THR A 628 -8.36 22.00 1.69
CA THR A 628 -7.51 21.07 2.44
C THR A 628 -8.25 20.38 3.60
N PRO A 629 -9.06 21.05 4.45
CA PRO A 629 -9.81 20.40 5.51
C PRO A 629 -10.79 19.34 4.99
N MET A 630 -11.49 19.65 3.89
CA MET A 630 -12.45 18.74 3.27
C MET A 630 -11.77 17.52 2.67
N LEU A 631 -10.66 17.74 1.98
CA LEU A 631 -9.89 16.67 1.33
C LEU A 631 -9.13 15.80 2.33
N ALA A 632 -8.80 16.35 3.49
CA ALA A 632 -8.19 15.61 4.60
C ALA A 632 -9.17 14.64 5.29
N SER A 633 -10.47 14.92 5.20
CA SER A 633 -11.50 14.03 5.74
C SER A 633 -11.66 12.81 4.84
N THR A 634 -11.13 11.69 5.28
CA THR A 634 -11.20 10.42 4.55
C THR A 634 -12.07 9.42 5.31
N VAL A 635 -12.93 8.72 4.60
CA VAL A 635 -13.66 7.58 5.15
C VAL A 635 -12.73 6.37 5.06
N VAL A 636 -12.29 5.85 6.20
CA VAL A 636 -11.47 4.65 6.26
C VAL A 636 -12.36 3.42 6.09
N ARG A 637 -12.09 2.63 5.05
CA ARG A 637 -12.75 1.34 4.82
C ARG A 637 -11.81 0.21 5.25
N ASN A 638 -12.16 -0.55 6.29
CA ASN A 638 -11.38 -1.71 6.76
C ASN A 638 -9.86 -1.44 6.92
N LYS A 639 -9.48 -0.34 7.59
CA LYS A 639 -8.08 0.10 7.74
C LYS A 639 -7.39 0.57 6.44
N GLN A 640 -8.10 0.72 5.36
CA GLN A 640 -7.59 1.31 4.12
C GLN A 640 -8.11 2.74 3.94
N LEU A 641 -7.22 3.64 3.55
CA LEU A 641 -7.63 4.97 3.10
C LEU A 641 -8.46 4.82 1.83
N THR A 642 -9.61 5.48 1.78
CA THR A 642 -10.33 5.56 0.51
C THR A 642 -9.51 6.39 -0.48
N VAL A 643 -9.48 5.95 -1.74
CA VAL A 643 -8.80 6.67 -2.82
C VAL A 643 -9.49 8.02 -3.08
N ALA A 644 -10.79 8.11 -2.78
CA ALA A 644 -11.58 9.31 -3.01
C ALA A 644 -11.69 10.16 -1.73
N PRO A 645 -11.25 11.44 -1.73
CA PRO A 645 -11.49 12.37 -0.64
C PRO A 645 -12.99 12.62 -0.43
N PHE A 646 -13.34 13.16 0.73
CA PHE A 646 -14.70 13.34 1.22
C PHE A 646 -15.75 13.72 0.17
N PRO A 647 -15.64 14.79 -0.62
CA PRO A 647 -16.72 15.16 -1.53
C PRO A 647 -16.93 14.16 -2.68
N PHE A 648 -15.85 13.56 -3.20
CA PHE A 648 -15.93 12.57 -4.27
C PHE A 648 -16.55 11.24 -3.80
N LYS A 649 -16.49 10.94 -2.50
CA LYS A 649 -17.13 9.75 -1.95
C LYS A 649 -18.65 9.78 -2.14
N TYR A 650 -19.26 10.95 -1.97
CA TYR A 650 -20.69 11.14 -2.19
C TYR A 650 -21.07 10.93 -3.66
N LEU A 651 -20.29 11.51 -4.55
CA LEU A 651 -20.54 11.34 -5.99
C LEU A 651 -20.37 9.89 -6.43
N ARG A 652 -19.35 9.18 -5.96
CA ARG A 652 -19.17 7.75 -6.23
C ARG A 652 -20.31 6.91 -5.66
N GLU A 653 -20.77 7.22 -4.46
CA GLU A 653 -21.90 6.51 -3.85
C GLU A 653 -23.21 6.75 -4.64
N ALA A 654 -23.39 7.96 -5.19
CA ALA A 654 -24.52 8.29 -6.05
C ALA A 654 -24.45 7.56 -7.40
N ILE A 655 -23.24 7.39 -7.98
CA ILE A 655 -23.01 6.59 -9.20
C ILE A 655 -23.37 5.12 -8.95
N GLU A 656 -22.91 4.55 -7.83
CA GLU A 656 -23.20 3.16 -7.46
C GLU A 656 -24.68 2.93 -7.11
N ASN A 657 -25.39 3.97 -6.65
CA ASN A 657 -26.78 3.93 -6.20
C ASN A 657 -27.63 5.06 -6.82
N PRO A 658 -27.87 5.05 -8.14
CA PRO A 658 -28.59 6.15 -8.81
C PRO A 658 -30.01 6.38 -8.30
N SER A 659 -30.65 5.36 -7.74
CA SER A 659 -32.00 5.47 -7.16
C SER A 659 -32.08 6.39 -5.93
N LEU A 660 -30.96 6.62 -5.22
CA LEU A 660 -30.91 7.57 -4.10
C LEU A 660 -30.96 9.04 -4.55
N THR A 661 -30.66 9.31 -5.82
CA THR A 661 -30.62 10.69 -6.34
C THR A 661 -31.95 11.16 -6.86
N LYS A 662 -32.93 10.24 -7.03
CA LYS A 662 -34.30 10.49 -7.46
C LYS A 662 -35.17 10.85 -6.24
#